data_1b2b73fe1ff9a3f777a0b24400812ed7
#
_entry.id   1b2b73fe1ff9a3f777a0b24400812ed7
#
_cell.length_a   1.000
_cell.length_b   1.000
_cell.length_c   1.000
_cell.angle_alpha   90.00
_cell.angle_beta   90.00
_cell.angle_gamma   90.00
#
_symmetry.space_group_name_H-M   'P 1'
#
loop_
_entity.id
_entity.type
_entity.pdbx_description
1 polymer ?
#
loop_
_entity_poly.entity_id
_entity_poly.type
_entity_poly.pdbx_seq_one_letter_code
_entity_poly.pdbx_strand_id
1 'polypeptide(L)'
;MKHFFRAFSGRFKVPALYLSLLWWLLPCYMQAQQEGTAVYTNTIFGAPEVTVARNGSVWTITGKKQIVRFNEKDFLIHIKAGPEQWQLFPSQPGDLVIEKDQKEVKLRLSDATVKHTEYFNTGYSVGIKLTAGGWKGSGLKLFFTMALEGPSEELVFTTAAEEKGEGVQRIDWPAALEASAVDYTLLSNIRGVLLPRNWPKAYHPIRTSEKDGTITSTDRSEVESNVIESWSMSWWGFQKGAAAMMVIVETPDDAAYQFHHPAGGPTVIGPRWQESLGKLRYPRTARFCFFDKGNYVSMAKRYRQYAIESGLFVPLKNKVAIQPEVGALIGTPIVRSGILTNYNPEGARWNRDPDSRHSVVSFDEKAREFRRWKDAGLKKLMVVLTGWPKLGYDRQHPDVLPPAPEAGGWQGMRRLSDTLRSLGYLLGLHDQYRDYYTDAPSFDTQFAIHEASADRPPSVFPGTRFGDSKQGVIPYMDYWDGGKMSYLNGRLMLGHMKKNYQWLFDHQIQPQASYLDVFGYVPPDEDFNPQNRLTRTGALNERKKLYLWAKAHLGIVGTETACDWTVPYVDFSSPLRARNGITVPLWDLVYHDALLTTYNPDDLYGLLNAGLPQFGRNTKVDAASLALIERMSRLNKRLAFTEMTNHEFLNTDFTRERTTFEDGTTVTIDWNKKSVIINPEIK
;
A
#
# COMPACT_ATOMS: atom_id res chain seq x y z
N MET A 1 18.35 40.68 -18.39
CA MET A 1 17.48 41.72 -18.90
C MET A 1 16.53 42.18 -17.81
N LYS A 2 16.67 43.45 -17.46
CA LYS A 2 15.86 44.18 -16.49
C LYS A 2 14.43 44.33 -17.01
N HIS A 3 13.47 44.19 -16.15
CA HIS A 3 12.09 44.68 -16.08
C HIS A 3 11.11 43.58 -15.67
N PHE A 4 10.82 43.54 -14.39
CA PHE A 4 9.52 43.36 -13.78
C PHE A 4 9.66 43.30 -12.24
N PHE A 5 10.02 44.45 -11.66
CA PHE A 5 9.81 44.70 -10.23
C PHE A 5 9.36 46.16 -10.10
N ARG A 6 8.06 46.38 -10.01
CA ARG A 6 7.47 47.58 -9.41
C ARG A 6 6.01 47.32 -9.04
N ALA A 7 5.73 47.75 -7.86
CA ALA A 7 4.41 47.95 -7.25
C ALA A 7 3.89 46.82 -6.35
N PHE A 8 4.18 46.98 -5.08
CA PHE A 8 3.16 47.09 -4.01
C PHE A 8 3.90 47.45 -2.70
N SER A 9 4.21 48.74 -2.49
CA SER A 9 4.54 49.31 -1.20
C SER A 9 3.25 49.82 -0.54
N GLY A 10 2.54 48.94 0.14
CA GLY A 10 1.43 49.32 1.05
C GLY A 10 1.92 49.25 2.48
N ARG A 11 2.19 50.38 3.10
CA ARG A 11 2.45 50.49 4.53
C ARG A 11 1.19 50.13 5.31
N PHE A 12 1.19 48.92 5.88
CA PHE A 12 0.23 48.57 6.96
C PHE A 12 0.85 49.05 8.28
N LYS A 13 0.24 50.10 8.89
CA LYS A 13 0.45 50.46 10.28
C LYS A 13 -0.22 49.42 11.13
N VAL A 14 0.54 48.59 11.82
CA VAL A 14 0.04 47.70 12.89
C VAL A 14 -0.22 48.57 14.12
N PRO A 15 -1.43 48.55 14.72
CA PRO A 15 -1.70 49.31 15.94
C PRO A 15 -0.86 48.72 17.09
N ALA A 16 -0.30 49.63 17.90
CA ALA A 16 0.56 49.33 19.04
C ALA A 16 -0.11 48.56 20.20
N LEU A 17 -1.30 48.04 20.01
CA LEU A 17 -2.06 47.31 21.03
C LEU A 17 -1.76 45.82 21.10
N TYR A 18 -0.99 45.25 20.14
CA TYR A 18 -0.70 43.82 20.14
C TYR A 18 0.63 43.43 20.82
N LEU A 19 1.47 44.38 21.15
CA LEU A 19 2.73 44.11 21.84
C LEU A 19 2.61 44.01 23.37
N SER A 20 1.52 44.48 23.97
CA SER A 20 1.30 44.39 25.43
C SER A 20 0.70 43.06 25.88
N LEU A 21 0.12 42.24 24.98
CA LEU A 21 -0.44 40.93 25.31
C LEU A 21 0.62 39.80 25.31
N LEU A 22 1.74 39.97 24.64
CA LEU A 22 2.82 38.98 24.65
C LEU A 22 3.67 38.94 25.93
N TRP A 23 3.61 40.01 26.76
CA TRP A 23 4.38 40.05 28.01
C TRP A 23 3.60 39.48 29.22
N TRP A 24 2.34 39.17 29.08
CA TRP A 24 1.54 38.54 30.12
C TRP A 24 1.46 37.01 30.02
N LEU A 25 1.97 36.43 28.93
CA LEU A 25 1.98 34.99 28.74
C LEU A 25 3.32 34.31 29.10
N LEU A 26 4.37 35.07 29.43
CA LEU A 26 5.69 34.57 29.77
C LEU A 26 5.88 34.02 31.21
N PRO A 27 5.04 34.35 32.24
CA PRO A 27 5.26 33.79 33.58
C PRO A 27 4.74 32.34 33.77
N CYS A 28 3.94 31.79 32.87
CA CYS A 28 3.38 30.43 33.06
C CYS A 28 4.27 29.30 32.61
N TYR A 29 5.44 29.57 32.02
CA TYR A 29 6.32 28.54 31.45
C TYR A 29 7.46 28.08 32.37
N MET A 30 7.60 28.68 33.55
CA MET A 30 8.62 28.28 34.52
C MET A 30 8.01 27.89 35.85
N GLN A 31 7.27 26.79 35.89
CA GLN A 31 6.96 26.12 37.14
C GLN A 31 7.24 24.64 37.06
N ALA A 32 8.37 24.33 37.66
CA ALA A 32 8.71 23.16 38.47
C ALA A 32 8.59 21.78 37.82
N GLN A 33 9.72 21.24 37.49
CA GLN A 33 9.98 19.83 37.66
C GLN A 33 9.92 19.50 39.16
N GLN A 34 8.77 19.07 39.67
CA GLN A 34 8.67 18.31 40.90
C GLN A 34 8.49 16.84 40.50
N GLU A 35 9.26 15.97 41.12
CA GLU A 35 9.00 14.53 41.17
C GLU A 35 7.62 14.34 41.81
N GLY A 36 6.62 14.12 40.95
CA GLY A 36 5.23 14.03 41.37
C GLY A 36 4.32 13.84 40.16
N THR A 37 3.07 13.57 40.40
CA THR A 37 2.04 13.45 39.38
C THR A 37 1.82 14.80 38.67
N ALA A 38 2.09 14.90 37.39
CA ALA A 38 1.78 16.08 36.59
C ALA A 38 0.40 15.94 35.97
N VAL A 39 -0.50 16.90 36.27
CA VAL A 39 -1.82 16.99 35.63
C VAL A 39 -1.81 18.11 34.60
N TYR A 40 -2.16 17.79 33.37
CA TYR A 40 -2.16 18.74 32.27
C TYR A 40 -3.57 18.91 31.70
N THR A 41 -4.02 20.13 31.71
CA THR A 41 -5.29 20.56 31.12
C THR A 41 -5.01 21.61 30.06
N ASN A 42 -4.53 21.20 28.89
CA ASN A 42 -4.39 22.15 27.78
C ASN A 42 -5.34 21.76 26.65
N THR A 43 -6.52 22.35 26.65
CA THR A 43 -7.57 22.08 25.68
C THR A 43 -7.47 22.94 24.43
N ILE A 44 -6.54 23.90 24.36
CA ILE A 44 -6.45 24.88 23.25
C ILE A 44 -6.20 24.16 21.91
N PHE A 45 -5.39 23.11 21.90
CA PHE A 45 -5.09 22.32 20.71
C PHE A 45 -5.73 20.93 20.73
N GLY A 46 -6.68 20.68 21.62
CA GLY A 46 -7.39 19.41 21.74
C GLY A 46 -6.62 18.32 22.48
N ALA A 47 -5.61 18.69 23.30
CA ALA A 47 -4.92 17.72 24.14
C ALA A 47 -5.88 17.03 25.12
N PRO A 48 -5.79 15.71 25.32
CA PRO A 48 -6.58 15.02 26.31
C PRO A 48 -6.15 15.39 27.75
N GLU A 49 -7.09 15.25 28.70
CA GLU A 49 -6.76 15.36 30.12
C GLU A 49 -6.03 14.10 30.58
N VAL A 50 -4.71 14.19 30.71
CA VAL A 50 -3.84 13.06 31.02
C VAL A 50 -3.02 13.33 32.27
N THR A 51 -2.96 12.35 33.16
CA THR A 51 -2.07 12.34 34.30
C THR A 51 -0.89 11.41 34.00
N VAL A 52 0.34 11.87 34.26
CA VAL A 52 1.56 11.07 34.14
C VAL A 52 2.19 10.92 35.52
N ALA A 53 2.41 9.68 35.93
CA ALA A 53 3.02 9.33 37.22
C ALA A 53 4.16 8.34 37.05
N ARG A 54 5.16 8.41 37.94
CA ARG A 54 6.27 7.47 38.00
C ARG A 54 6.30 6.75 39.36
N ASN A 55 6.47 5.43 39.31
CA ASN A 55 6.72 4.61 40.49
C ASN A 55 7.86 3.63 40.19
N GLY A 56 9.04 3.89 40.76
CA GLY A 56 10.24 3.15 40.43
C GLY A 56 10.62 3.25 38.96
N SER A 57 10.68 2.11 38.27
CA SER A 57 10.92 2.04 36.81
C SER A 57 9.66 2.10 35.98
N VAL A 58 8.48 2.19 36.60
CA VAL A 58 7.19 2.16 35.87
C VAL A 58 6.62 3.56 35.75
N TRP A 59 6.41 3.97 34.51
CA TRP A 59 5.66 5.16 34.13
C TRP A 59 4.20 4.81 33.81
N THR A 60 3.27 5.61 34.31
CA THR A 60 1.84 5.43 34.06
C THR A 60 1.26 6.69 33.43
N ILE A 61 0.67 6.56 32.26
CA ILE A 61 -0.06 7.59 31.55
C ILE A 61 -1.54 7.26 31.71
N THR A 62 -2.30 8.12 32.35
CA THR A 62 -3.73 7.89 32.65
C THR A 62 -4.56 8.94 31.96
N GLY A 63 -5.31 8.54 30.94
CA GLY A 63 -6.39 9.31 30.31
C GLY A 63 -7.77 8.89 30.84
N LYS A 64 -8.83 9.42 30.26
CA LYS A 64 -10.22 9.06 30.58
C LYS A 64 -10.59 7.68 30.07
N LYS A 65 -10.05 7.30 28.90
CA LYS A 65 -10.39 6.04 28.19
C LYS A 65 -9.32 4.97 28.38
N GLN A 66 -8.08 5.37 28.64
CA GLN A 66 -6.95 4.46 28.59
C GLN A 66 -5.96 4.70 29.73
N ILE A 67 -5.35 3.62 30.21
CA ILE A 67 -4.22 3.65 31.15
C ILE A 67 -3.07 2.86 30.51
N VAL A 68 -1.95 3.53 30.28
CA VAL A 68 -0.74 2.94 29.69
C VAL A 68 0.33 2.87 30.76
N ARG A 69 0.92 1.69 30.99
CA ARG A 69 2.04 1.49 31.90
C ARG A 69 3.24 1.02 31.12
N PHE A 70 4.32 1.76 31.21
CA PHE A 70 5.60 1.46 30.60
C PHE A 70 6.66 1.20 31.67
N ASN A 71 7.36 0.08 31.56
CA ASN A 71 8.47 -0.24 32.44
C ASN A 71 9.82 0.05 31.74
N GLU A 72 10.53 1.07 32.16
CA GLU A 72 11.85 1.47 31.63
C GLU A 72 12.91 0.36 31.70
N LYS A 73 12.78 -0.62 32.62
CA LYS A 73 13.78 -1.65 32.84
C LYS A 73 13.83 -2.64 31.65
N ASP A 74 12.70 -3.06 31.20
CA ASP A 74 12.55 -4.12 30.19
C ASP A 74 11.70 -3.72 28.96
N PHE A 75 11.19 -2.47 28.94
CA PHE A 75 10.33 -1.90 27.88
C PHE A 75 8.97 -2.60 27.73
N LEU A 76 8.56 -3.32 28.78
CA LEU A 76 7.23 -3.91 28.84
C LEU A 76 6.14 -2.82 28.86
N ILE A 77 5.11 -2.99 28.05
CA ILE A 77 3.97 -2.06 27.97
C ILE A 77 2.68 -2.81 28.26
N HIS A 78 1.93 -2.31 29.25
CA HIS A 78 0.56 -2.74 29.53
C HIS A 78 -0.40 -1.60 29.22
N ILE A 79 -1.50 -1.92 28.57
CA ILE A 79 -2.54 -0.97 28.19
C ILE A 79 -3.88 -1.49 28.69
N LYS A 80 -4.55 -0.71 29.54
CA LYS A 80 -5.96 -0.93 29.87
C LYS A 80 -6.78 0.03 29.03
N ALA A 81 -7.65 -0.51 28.17
CA ALA A 81 -8.54 0.26 27.32
C ALA A 81 -9.95 -0.36 27.40
N GLY A 82 -10.91 0.43 27.91
CA GLY A 82 -12.25 -0.07 28.19
C GLY A 82 -12.27 -1.30 29.10
N PRO A 83 -12.97 -2.37 28.72
CA PRO A 83 -13.07 -3.59 29.52
C PRO A 83 -11.81 -4.46 29.46
N GLU A 84 -10.91 -4.25 28.49
CA GLU A 84 -9.83 -5.17 28.18
C GLU A 84 -8.46 -4.66 28.58
N GLN A 85 -7.55 -5.62 28.76
CA GLN A 85 -6.13 -5.39 28.96
C GLN A 85 -5.37 -5.96 27.77
N TRP A 86 -4.40 -5.18 27.29
CA TRP A 86 -3.50 -5.50 26.19
C TRP A 86 -2.08 -5.40 26.68
N GLN A 87 -1.22 -6.30 26.26
CA GLN A 87 0.17 -6.32 26.64
C GLN A 87 1.03 -6.46 25.40
N LEU A 88 2.04 -5.59 25.26
CA LEU A 88 3.08 -5.76 24.27
C LEU A 88 4.23 -6.55 24.90
N PHE A 89 4.98 -7.28 24.09
CA PHE A 89 6.14 -8.01 24.60
C PHE A 89 7.19 -7.06 25.21
N PRO A 90 7.98 -7.49 26.18
CA PRO A 90 9.17 -6.76 26.62
C PRO A 90 10.23 -6.75 25.50
N SER A 91 11.24 -5.90 25.65
CA SER A 91 12.40 -5.84 24.75
C SER A 91 13.04 -7.21 24.55
N GLN A 92 13.30 -7.58 23.30
CA GLN A 92 13.82 -8.88 22.89
C GLN A 92 15.23 -8.75 22.27
N PRO A 93 16.04 -9.83 22.24
CA PRO A 93 17.30 -9.81 21.50
C PRO A 93 17.07 -9.50 20.02
N GLY A 94 17.78 -8.47 19.51
CA GLY A 94 17.69 -8.08 18.10
C GLY A 94 16.51 -7.17 17.76
N ASP A 95 15.80 -6.59 18.75
CA ASP A 95 14.81 -5.54 18.53
C ASP A 95 15.46 -4.18 18.14
N LEU A 96 16.76 -4.08 18.28
CA LEU A 96 17.60 -3.04 17.67
C LEU A 96 18.73 -3.71 16.89
N VAL A 97 18.84 -3.35 15.61
CA VAL A 97 19.94 -3.77 14.75
C VAL A 97 20.63 -2.54 14.20
N ILE A 98 21.93 -2.48 14.38
CA ILE A 98 22.78 -1.39 13.86
C ILE A 98 23.86 -1.94 12.94
N GLU A 99 24.31 -1.11 12.01
CA GLU A 99 25.53 -1.37 11.26
C GLU A 99 26.69 -0.64 11.92
N LYS A 100 27.71 -1.40 12.27
CA LYS A 100 28.96 -0.90 12.85
C LYS A 100 30.13 -1.60 12.18
N ASP A 101 31.11 -0.82 11.67
CA ASP A 101 32.28 -1.36 10.97
C ASP A 101 31.90 -2.37 9.86
N GLN A 102 30.86 -2.05 9.09
CA GLN A 102 30.27 -2.88 8.02
C GLN A 102 29.75 -4.25 8.50
N LYS A 103 29.42 -4.37 9.78
CA LYS A 103 28.85 -5.56 10.39
C LYS A 103 27.53 -5.26 11.06
N GLU A 104 26.59 -6.19 10.92
CA GLU A 104 25.35 -6.18 11.67
C GLU A 104 25.59 -6.52 13.13
N VAL A 105 25.12 -5.65 14.04
CA VAL A 105 25.17 -5.86 15.49
C VAL A 105 23.74 -5.88 16.03
N LYS A 106 23.34 -7.01 16.60
CA LYS A 106 22.03 -7.20 17.24
C LYS A 106 22.10 -6.83 18.72
N LEU A 107 21.25 -5.92 19.14
CA LEU A 107 21.15 -5.37 20.47
C LEU A 107 19.73 -5.55 21.01
N ARG A 108 19.57 -5.38 22.33
CA ARG A 108 18.25 -5.15 22.95
C ARG A 108 18.05 -3.66 23.17
N LEU A 109 16.87 -3.15 22.92
CA LEU A 109 16.52 -1.77 23.24
C LEU A 109 16.69 -1.50 24.75
N SER A 110 16.29 -2.47 25.59
CA SER A 110 16.40 -2.36 27.05
C SER A 110 17.83 -2.38 27.58
N ASP A 111 18.83 -2.79 26.78
CA ASP A 111 20.26 -2.79 27.18
C ASP A 111 20.91 -1.39 27.15
N ALA A 112 20.16 -0.35 26.77
CA ALA A 112 20.62 1.02 26.90
C ALA A 112 21.05 1.33 28.33
N THR A 113 22.31 1.76 28.52
CA THR A 113 22.85 2.12 29.83
C THR A 113 22.49 3.53 30.28
N VAL A 114 22.13 4.39 29.31
CA VAL A 114 21.62 5.73 29.58
C VAL A 114 20.15 5.72 29.19
N LYS A 115 19.26 5.98 30.15
CA LYS A 115 17.82 6.12 29.96
C LYS A 115 17.36 7.35 30.71
N HIS A 116 16.71 8.26 30.01
CA HIS A 116 16.10 9.44 30.58
C HIS A 116 14.68 9.60 30.05
N THR A 117 13.71 9.38 30.92
CA THR A 117 12.31 9.57 30.59
C THR A 117 11.81 10.86 31.19
N GLU A 118 11.15 11.64 30.38
CA GLU A 118 10.59 12.93 30.74
C GLU A 118 9.11 12.99 30.35
N TYR A 119 8.43 13.90 30.96
CA TYR A 119 7.08 14.28 30.61
C TYR A 119 7.06 14.91 29.20
N PHE A 120 6.03 14.61 28.42
CA PHE A 120 5.88 15.07 27.04
C PHE A 120 4.47 15.66 26.84
N ASN A 121 4.40 16.90 26.32
CA ASN A 121 3.16 17.57 25.99
C ASN A 121 3.37 18.56 24.84
N THR A 122 2.60 18.39 23.77
CA THR A 122 2.62 19.29 22.60
C THR A 122 1.38 20.20 22.55
N GLY A 123 0.45 20.10 23.52
CA GLY A 123 -0.87 20.73 23.44
C GLY A 123 -1.91 19.91 22.66
N TYR A 124 -1.50 18.83 21.98
CA TYR A 124 -2.35 17.86 21.29
C TYR A 124 -2.06 16.42 21.73
N SER A 125 -0.80 16.09 21.97
CA SER A 125 -0.32 14.78 22.42
C SER A 125 0.26 14.92 23.82
N VAL A 126 -0.14 14.08 24.76
CA VAL A 126 0.31 14.11 26.18
C VAL A 126 0.75 12.72 26.61
N GLY A 127 1.96 12.62 27.20
CA GLY A 127 2.51 11.35 27.64
C GLY A 127 3.95 11.45 28.12
N ILE A 128 4.81 10.55 27.67
CA ILE A 128 6.23 10.50 28.03
C ILE A 128 7.12 10.41 26.79
N LYS A 129 8.35 10.90 26.93
CA LYS A 129 9.43 10.75 25.99
C LYS A 129 10.63 10.11 26.68
N LEU A 130 11.08 8.97 26.18
CA LEU A 130 12.29 8.29 26.60
C LEU A 130 13.44 8.59 25.65
N THR A 131 14.56 9.09 26.18
CA THR A 131 15.85 9.13 25.49
C THR A 131 16.68 7.95 25.96
N ALA A 132 17.07 7.07 25.04
CA ALA A 132 17.88 5.89 25.33
C ALA A 132 19.21 5.95 24.57
N GLY A 133 20.29 5.50 25.19
CA GLY A 133 21.63 5.51 24.61
C GLY A 133 22.63 4.66 25.41
N GLY A 134 23.91 4.71 25.00
CA GLY A 134 24.97 4.02 25.71
C GLY A 134 24.95 2.51 25.52
N TRP A 135 24.41 2.00 24.41
CA TRP A 135 24.66 0.60 24.03
C TRP A 135 26.15 0.41 23.76
N LYS A 136 26.67 -0.73 24.20
CA LYS A 136 28.10 -1.03 24.23
C LYS A 136 28.77 -0.70 22.88
N GLY A 137 29.66 0.28 22.89
CA GLY A 137 30.48 0.68 21.77
C GLY A 137 29.70 1.45 20.67
N SER A 138 28.54 2.04 20.98
CA SER A 138 27.75 2.85 20.04
C SER A 138 27.58 4.28 20.54
N GLY A 139 27.63 5.26 19.63
CA GLY A 139 27.28 6.65 19.85
C GLY A 139 25.80 6.97 19.59
N LEU A 140 24.98 5.95 19.28
CA LEU A 140 23.58 6.05 18.97
C LEU A 140 22.75 6.57 20.16
N LYS A 141 21.82 7.47 19.86
CA LYS A 141 20.72 7.82 20.76
C LYS A 141 19.39 7.59 20.06
N LEU A 142 18.46 6.96 20.74
CA LEU A 142 17.09 6.77 20.30
C LEU A 142 16.14 7.59 21.16
N PHE A 143 15.10 8.10 20.53
CA PHE A 143 14.03 8.85 21.16
C PHE A 143 12.72 8.11 20.93
N PHE A 144 12.05 7.74 22.02
CA PHE A 144 10.78 7.04 22.01
C PHE A 144 9.71 7.92 22.66
N THR A 145 8.62 8.16 21.99
CA THR A 145 7.48 8.88 22.55
C THR A 145 6.29 7.94 22.65
N MET A 146 5.61 7.97 23.79
CA MET A 146 4.32 7.31 24.02
C MET A 146 3.36 8.37 24.53
N ALA A 147 2.33 8.69 23.77
CA ALA A 147 1.40 9.76 24.11
C ALA A 147 -0.03 9.42 23.73
N LEU A 148 -0.98 9.89 24.50
CA LEU A 148 -2.40 9.93 24.13
C LEU A 148 -2.66 11.20 23.33
N GLU A 149 -3.35 11.06 22.20
CA GLU A 149 -3.60 12.16 21.26
C GLU A 149 -5.07 12.47 21.08
N GLY A 150 -5.33 13.77 21.05
CA GLY A 150 -6.62 14.34 20.68
C GLY A 150 -7.79 13.90 21.58
N PRO A 151 -9.02 14.25 21.21
CA PRO A 151 -10.23 13.90 21.97
C PRO A 151 -10.53 12.39 22.00
N SER A 152 -10.00 11.64 21.06
CA SER A 152 -10.14 10.17 20.99
C SER A 152 -9.22 9.44 21.98
N GLU A 153 -8.17 10.10 22.47
CA GLU A 153 -7.12 9.54 23.32
C GLU A 153 -6.43 8.31 22.67
N GLU A 154 -6.24 8.33 21.33
CA GLU A 154 -5.51 7.26 20.68
C GLU A 154 -4.05 7.26 21.12
N LEU A 155 -3.50 6.06 21.35
CA LEU A 155 -2.13 5.92 21.82
C LEU A 155 -1.17 5.94 20.64
N VAL A 156 -0.30 6.95 20.60
CA VAL A 156 0.66 7.14 19.51
C VAL A 156 2.07 6.88 20.00
N PHE A 157 2.79 6.07 19.23
CA PHE A 157 4.19 5.75 19.43
C PHE A 157 5.01 6.38 18.33
N THR A 158 6.07 7.11 18.72
CA THR A 158 7.02 7.69 17.76
C THR A 158 8.45 7.29 18.12
N THR A 159 9.23 6.94 17.09
CA THR A 159 10.64 6.57 17.23
C THR A 159 11.48 7.46 16.32
N ALA A 160 12.58 8.03 16.86
CA ALA A 160 13.57 8.78 16.10
C ALA A 160 14.98 8.43 16.57
N ALA A 161 15.99 8.74 15.78
CA ALA A 161 17.38 8.46 16.07
C ALA A 161 18.31 9.68 15.88
N GLU A 162 19.33 9.78 16.73
CA GLU A 162 20.54 10.56 16.50
C GLU A 162 21.69 9.58 16.28
N GLU A 163 22.20 9.51 15.04
CA GLU A 163 23.15 8.50 14.58
C GLU A 163 24.52 9.17 14.39
N LYS A 164 25.51 8.74 15.19
CA LYS A 164 26.88 9.24 15.16
C LYS A 164 27.86 8.13 14.81
N GLY A 165 28.10 7.91 13.52
CA GLY A 165 29.07 6.92 13.03
C GLY A 165 28.48 5.53 12.78
N GLU A 166 27.44 5.12 13.49
CA GLU A 166 26.68 3.90 13.24
C GLU A 166 25.35 4.23 12.54
N GLY A 167 24.86 3.33 11.70
CA GLY A 167 23.55 3.41 11.07
C GLY A 167 22.56 2.44 11.76
N VAL A 168 21.38 2.91 12.08
CA VAL A 168 20.26 2.04 12.47
C VAL A 168 19.76 1.30 11.23
N GLN A 169 19.84 -0.03 11.27
CA GLN A 169 19.30 -0.87 10.20
C GLN A 169 17.83 -1.21 10.46
N ARG A 170 17.50 -1.45 11.74
CA ARG A 170 16.16 -1.90 12.13
C ARG A 170 15.86 -1.59 13.60
N ILE A 171 14.60 -1.21 13.86
CA ILE A 171 14.06 -1.09 15.22
C ILE A 171 12.68 -1.76 15.25
N ASP A 172 12.47 -2.67 16.20
CA ASP A 172 11.20 -3.32 16.48
C ASP A 172 10.57 -2.67 17.71
N TRP A 173 9.95 -1.50 17.54
CA TRP A 173 9.28 -0.76 18.63
C TRP A 173 8.13 0.11 18.08
N PRO A 174 6.94 0.15 18.77
CA PRO A 174 6.61 -0.68 19.95
C PRO A 174 6.64 -2.17 19.60
N ALA A 175 6.91 -2.99 20.61
CA ALA A 175 6.97 -4.44 20.41
C ALA A 175 5.62 -5.01 19.94
N ALA A 176 5.64 -6.23 19.41
CA ALA A 176 4.42 -6.93 19.01
C ALA A 176 3.49 -7.18 20.21
N LEU A 177 2.20 -7.36 19.93
CA LEU A 177 1.20 -7.72 20.92
C LEU A 177 1.39 -9.18 21.37
N GLU A 178 1.26 -9.43 22.68
CA GLU A 178 1.07 -10.76 23.24
C GLU A 178 -0.38 -11.20 22.92
N ALA A 179 -0.54 -12.07 21.92
CA ALA A 179 -1.82 -12.37 21.29
C ALA A 179 -2.47 -13.69 21.76
N SER A 180 -1.99 -14.32 22.85
CA SER A 180 -2.52 -15.62 23.33
C SER A 180 -4.00 -15.58 23.71
N ALA A 181 -4.50 -14.41 24.15
CA ALA A 181 -5.90 -14.18 24.51
C ALA A 181 -6.74 -13.55 23.41
N VAL A 182 -6.19 -13.34 22.22
CA VAL A 182 -6.89 -12.75 21.05
C VAL A 182 -7.71 -13.83 20.34
N ASP A 183 -8.94 -13.54 19.98
CA ASP A 183 -9.80 -14.48 19.24
C ASP A 183 -9.48 -14.48 17.75
N TYR A 184 -9.27 -13.27 17.18
CA TYR A 184 -8.99 -13.06 15.77
C TYR A 184 -7.92 -12.00 15.57
N THR A 185 -7.03 -12.25 14.59
CA THR A 185 -6.15 -11.22 14.03
C THR A 185 -6.66 -10.81 12.66
N LEU A 186 -6.70 -9.52 12.40
CA LEU A 186 -7.09 -8.93 11.13
C LEU A 186 -5.87 -8.41 10.42
N LEU A 187 -5.73 -8.78 9.17
CA LEU A 187 -4.65 -8.35 8.30
C LEU A 187 -5.24 -7.61 7.10
N SER A 188 -4.78 -6.40 6.84
CA SER A 188 -5.15 -5.65 5.63
C SER A 188 -4.43 -6.16 4.38
N ASN A 189 -3.84 -7.34 4.47
CA ASN A 189 -3.16 -8.02 3.38
C ASN A 189 -4.12 -8.24 2.20
N ILE A 190 -3.72 -7.77 1.03
CA ILE A 190 -4.45 -7.87 -0.25
C ILE A 190 -5.82 -7.18 -0.18
N ARG A 191 -6.85 -7.80 0.41
CA ARG A 191 -8.20 -7.25 0.56
C ARG A 191 -8.65 -7.21 1.99
N GLY A 192 -8.09 -8.08 2.77
CA GLY A 192 -8.41 -8.29 4.16
C GLY A 192 -8.58 -9.76 4.47
N VAL A 193 -7.92 -10.17 5.55
CA VAL A 193 -7.94 -11.53 6.06
C VAL A 193 -8.21 -11.51 7.55
N LEU A 194 -9.13 -12.38 7.96
CA LEU A 194 -9.41 -12.67 9.35
C LEU A 194 -8.78 -14.03 9.67
N LEU A 195 -7.87 -14.05 10.65
CA LEU A 195 -7.20 -15.25 11.14
C LEU A 195 -7.68 -15.56 12.55
N PRO A 196 -8.46 -16.62 12.76
CA PRO A 196 -8.72 -17.17 14.08
C PRO A 196 -7.41 -17.51 14.78
N ARG A 197 -7.35 -17.33 16.11
CA ARG A 197 -6.17 -17.64 16.91
C ARG A 197 -5.63 -19.05 16.66
N ASN A 198 -6.53 -20.03 16.54
CA ASN A 198 -6.21 -21.44 16.32
C ASN A 198 -6.29 -21.86 14.84
N TRP A 199 -6.01 -20.94 13.90
CA TRP A 199 -5.98 -21.28 12.48
C TRP A 199 -5.06 -22.49 12.22
N PRO A 200 -5.54 -23.54 11.55
CA PRO A 200 -4.87 -24.85 11.54
C PRO A 200 -3.62 -24.91 10.66
N LYS A 201 -3.38 -23.89 9.85
CA LYS A 201 -2.23 -23.82 8.93
C LYS A 201 -1.33 -22.63 9.31
N ALA A 202 -0.03 -22.78 9.09
CA ALA A 202 0.85 -21.63 9.11
C ALA A 202 0.37 -20.60 8.06
N TYR A 203 0.40 -19.33 8.41
CA TYR A 203 -0.02 -18.25 7.51
C TYR A 203 1.20 -17.38 7.14
N HIS A 204 1.25 -17.01 5.88
CA HIS A 204 2.28 -16.14 5.35
C HIS A 204 1.61 -15.00 4.55
N PRO A 205 1.82 -13.73 4.89
CA PRO A 205 1.17 -12.60 4.23
C PRO A 205 1.69 -12.31 2.83
N ILE A 206 2.91 -12.76 2.50
CA ILE A 206 3.51 -12.55 1.19
C ILE A 206 3.04 -13.64 0.24
N ARG A 207 2.88 -13.27 -1.04
CA ARG A 207 2.53 -14.19 -2.11
C ARG A 207 3.63 -15.23 -2.29
N THR A 208 3.37 -16.45 -1.86
CA THR A 208 4.22 -17.60 -2.16
C THR A 208 3.77 -18.23 -3.47
N SER A 209 4.72 -18.57 -4.35
CA SER A 209 4.39 -19.37 -5.53
C SER A 209 3.97 -20.76 -5.08
N GLU A 210 2.72 -21.14 -5.30
CA GLU A 210 2.29 -22.51 -5.17
C GLU A 210 2.84 -23.31 -6.36
N LYS A 211 3.77 -24.25 -6.11
CA LYS A 211 3.97 -25.39 -6.97
C LYS A 211 3.06 -26.50 -6.44
N ASP A 212 2.13 -26.97 -7.27
CA ASP A 212 1.30 -28.15 -7.00
C ASP A 212 0.36 -28.04 -5.77
N GLY A 213 -0.15 -26.86 -5.46
CA GLY A 213 -1.03 -26.64 -4.29
C GLY A 213 -0.31 -26.69 -2.95
N THR A 214 1.00 -26.84 -2.94
CA THR A 214 1.84 -26.80 -1.74
C THR A 214 2.48 -25.41 -1.62
N ILE A 215 2.28 -24.76 -0.49
CA ILE A 215 2.98 -23.52 -0.13
C ILE A 215 4.44 -23.93 0.13
N THR A 216 5.33 -23.66 -0.81
CA THR A 216 6.75 -24.06 -0.71
C THR A 216 7.57 -23.27 0.32
N SER A 217 6.96 -22.31 1.02
CA SER A 217 7.61 -21.53 2.08
C SER A 217 7.07 -21.84 3.48
N THR A 218 6.49 -23.02 3.70
CA THR A 218 5.86 -23.41 4.98
C THR A 218 6.82 -23.47 6.17
N ASP A 219 8.12 -23.53 5.94
CA ASP A 219 9.13 -23.57 7.00
C ASP A 219 9.55 -22.17 7.50
N ARG A 220 9.10 -21.10 6.86
CA ARG A 220 9.32 -19.73 7.32
C ARG A 220 8.09 -19.21 8.03
N SER A 221 7.97 -19.54 9.30
CA SER A 221 6.95 -18.97 10.20
C SER A 221 7.21 -17.50 10.50
N GLU A 222 8.40 -17.00 10.20
CA GLU A 222 8.81 -15.61 10.41
C GLU A 222 8.99 -14.93 9.05
N VAL A 223 8.31 -13.80 8.86
CA VAL A 223 8.37 -13.01 7.63
C VAL A 223 8.66 -11.56 7.97
N GLU A 224 9.67 -11.04 7.32
CA GLU A 224 9.87 -9.61 7.19
C GLU A 224 9.33 -9.17 5.83
N SER A 225 8.38 -8.24 5.82
CA SER A 225 7.76 -7.70 4.62
C SER A 225 7.59 -6.20 4.77
N ASN A 226 7.94 -5.45 3.72
CA ASN A 226 7.64 -4.03 3.66
C ASN A 226 6.12 -3.79 3.74
N VAL A 227 5.70 -2.74 4.44
CA VAL A 227 4.27 -2.41 4.63
C VAL A 227 3.56 -2.12 3.31
N ILE A 228 4.27 -1.61 2.31
CA ILE A 228 3.70 -1.32 0.98
C ILE A 228 3.60 -2.59 0.13
N GLU A 229 4.42 -3.61 0.44
CA GLU A 229 4.41 -4.87 -0.25
C GLU A 229 3.31 -5.79 0.29
N SER A 230 2.47 -6.34 -0.57
CA SER A 230 1.41 -7.30 -0.22
C SER A 230 0.30 -6.76 0.70
N TRP A 231 0.47 -5.60 1.32
CA TRP A 231 -0.53 -4.97 2.16
C TRP A 231 -1.17 -3.81 1.40
N SER A 232 -2.46 -3.93 1.18
CA SER A 232 -3.21 -2.85 0.48
C SER A 232 -3.34 -1.60 1.33
N MET A 233 -3.31 -1.74 2.66
CA MET A 233 -3.43 -0.65 3.62
C MET A 233 -2.46 -0.86 4.78
N SER A 234 -1.94 0.22 5.36
CA SER A 234 -0.89 0.17 6.37
C SER A 234 -1.43 -0.03 7.80
N TRP A 235 -2.22 -1.09 8.03
CA TRP A 235 -2.78 -1.41 9.36
C TRP A 235 -3.07 -2.89 9.56
N TRP A 236 -3.21 -3.29 10.81
CA TRP A 236 -3.74 -4.59 11.25
C TRP A 236 -4.54 -4.42 12.53
N GLY A 237 -5.25 -5.46 12.94
CA GLY A 237 -6.07 -5.39 14.15
C GLY A 237 -6.24 -6.71 14.85
N PHE A 238 -6.79 -6.63 16.06
CA PHE A 238 -7.04 -7.76 16.95
C PHE A 238 -8.43 -7.64 17.55
N GLN A 239 -9.11 -8.76 17.69
CA GLN A 239 -10.39 -8.84 18.40
C GLN A 239 -10.26 -9.76 19.60
N LYS A 240 -10.78 -9.32 20.75
CA LYS A 240 -10.80 -10.05 22.00
C LYS A 240 -12.17 -9.88 22.64
N GLY A 241 -12.99 -10.92 22.62
CA GLY A 241 -14.40 -10.83 22.99
C GLY A 241 -15.16 -9.79 22.17
N ALA A 242 -15.79 -8.85 22.84
CA ALA A 242 -16.47 -7.74 22.19
C ALA A 242 -15.53 -6.55 21.87
N ALA A 243 -14.36 -6.51 22.48
CA ALA A 243 -13.41 -5.41 22.29
C ALA A 243 -12.50 -5.65 21.08
N ALA A 244 -11.96 -4.55 20.55
CA ALA A 244 -10.99 -4.61 19.46
C ALA A 244 -9.86 -3.59 19.66
N MET A 245 -8.72 -3.87 19.05
CA MET A 245 -7.58 -2.98 18.95
C MET A 245 -7.04 -3.01 17.54
N MET A 246 -6.66 -1.85 16.99
CA MET A 246 -5.96 -1.79 15.71
C MET A 246 -4.69 -0.96 15.81
N VAL A 247 -3.75 -1.25 14.93
CA VAL A 247 -2.50 -0.51 14.77
C VAL A 247 -2.44 0.05 13.36
N ILE A 248 -2.28 1.36 13.25
CA ILE A 248 -2.07 2.07 11.99
C ILE A 248 -0.60 2.48 11.91
N VAL A 249 0.09 2.11 10.84
CA VAL A 249 1.45 2.57 10.53
C VAL A 249 1.33 3.88 9.75
N GLU A 250 1.61 5.01 10.40
CA GLU A 250 1.45 6.34 9.79
C GLU A 250 2.62 6.72 8.88
N THR A 251 3.76 6.04 9.01
CA THR A 251 4.97 6.26 8.20
C THR A 251 5.38 4.98 7.47
N PRO A 252 4.61 4.53 6.46
CA PRO A 252 4.76 3.21 5.87
C PRO A 252 5.94 3.05 4.91
N ASP A 253 6.55 4.14 4.41
CA ASP A 253 7.54 4.09 3.32
C ASP A 253 8.76 3.21 3.66
N ASP A 254 9.25 3.31 4.90
CA ASP A 254 10.38 2.53 5.42
C ASP A 254 9.95 1.69 6.63
N ALA A 255 8.75 1.13 6.58
CA ALA A 255 8.22 0.23 7.58
C ALA A 255 8.07 -1.20 7.05
N ALA A 256 8.26 -2.15 7.93
CA ALA A 256 7.99 -3.56 7.71
C ALA A 256 7.18 -4.13 8.89
N TYR A 257 6.85 -5.40 8.81
CA TYR A 257 6.27 -6.16 9.92
C TYR A 257 7.25 -7.22 10.38
N GLN A 258 7.35 -7.42 11.71
CA GLN A 258 7.60 -8.77 12.19
C GLN A 258 6.27 -9.51 12.18
N PHE A 259 6.26 -10.66 11.56
CA PHE A 259 5.07 -11.48 11.46
C PHE A 259 5.40 -12.94 11.73
N HIS A 260 4.61 -13.56 12.59
CA HIS A 260 4.69 -14.99 12.85
C HIS A 260 3.30 -15.55 13.13
N HIS A 261 2.89 -16.54 12.34
CA HIS A 261 1.65 -17.30 12.59
C HIS A 261 1.92 -18.78 12.33
N PRO A 262 2.26 -19.56 13.36
CA PRO A 262 2.44 -21.01 13.25
C PRO A 262 1.08 -21.70 13.08
N ALA A 263 1.08 -22.94 12.61
CA ALA A 263 -0.11 -23.77 12.62
C ALA A 263 -0.67 -23.87 14.03
N GLY A 264 -1.95 -23.52 14.21
CA GLY A 264 -2.60 -23.44 15.51
C GLY A 264 -2.41 -22.11 16.25
N GLY A 265 -1.72 -21.12 15.64
CA GLY A 265 -1.55 -19.77 16.18
C GLY A 265 -0.73 -19.66 17.46
N PRO A 266 -0.77 -18.55 18.17
CA PRO A 266 -1.41 -17.29 17.81
C PRO A 266 -0.63 -16.50 16.74
N THR A 267 -1.24 -15.43 16.23
CA THR A 267 -0.55 -14.47 15.36
C THR A 267 0.22 -13.47 16.20
N VAL A 268 1.52 -13.38 15.96
CA VAL A 268 2.38 -12.31 16.49
C VAL A 268 2.67 -11.35 15.34
N ILE A 269 2.34 -10.07 15.55
CA ILE A 269 2.62 -9.02 14.56
C ILE A 269 2.93 -7.70 15.29
N GLY A 270 3.97 -7.02 14.82
CA GLY A 270 4.39 -5.71 15.32
C GLY A 270 5.06 -4.88 14.24
N PRO A 271 5.17 -3.56 14.41
CA PRO A 271 5.88 -2.70 13.47
C PRO A 271 7.38 -2.97 13.55
N ARG A 272 8.03 -2.85 12.41
CA ARG A 272 9.48 -2.91 12.23
C ARG A 272 9.92 -1.72 11.39
N TRP A 273 10.69 -0.85 11.98
CA TRP A 273 11.21 0.32 11.30
C TRP A 273 12.53 0.00 10.61
N GLN A 274 12.56 0.22 9.33
CA GLN A 274 13.75 0.00 8.50
C GLN A 274 14.51 1.31 8.29
N GLU A 275 15.79 1.20 8.02
CA GLU A 275 16.62 2.30 7.58
C GLU A 275 16.18 2.84 6.21
N SER A 276 16.65 4.03 5.85
CA SER A 276 16.57 4.60 4.53
C SER A 276 17.96 5.07 4.10
N LEU A 277 18.56 4.43 3.09
CA LEU A 277 19.95 4.61 2.68
C LEU A 277 20.92 4.56 3.88
N GLY A 278 20.78 3.53 4.72
CA GLY A 278 21.64 3.22 5.85
C GLY A 278 21.38 4.01 7.13
N LYS A 279 20.30 4.80 7.24
CA LYS A 279 19.96 5.61 8.43
C LYS A 279 18.46 5.72 8.68
N LEU A 280 18.08 5.94 9.94
CA LEU A 280 16.69 6.25 10.32
C LEU A 280 16.39 7.74 10.13
N ARG A 281 16.29 8.20 8.92
CA ARG A 281 16.30 9.63 8.51
C ARG A 281 15.17 10.50 9.05
N TYR A 282 14.04 9.93 9.49
CA TYR A 282 12.86 10.67 9.97
C TYR A 282 12.13 9.88 11.06
N PRO A 283 11.32 10.52 11.89
CA PRO A 283 10.55 9.82 12.92
C PRO A 283 9.60 8.78 12.33
N ARG A 284 9.47 7.64 12.98
CA ARG A 284 8.55 6.56 12.64
C ARG A 284 7.39 6.57 13.62
N THR A 285 6.16 6.49 13.09
CA THR A 285 4.95 6.63 13.91
C THR A 285 3.97 5.49 13.68
N ALA A 286 3.48 4.93 14.79
CA ALA A 286 2.38 3.96 14.83
C ALA A 286 1.30 4.43 15.80
N ARG A 287 0.04 4.33 15.41
CA ARG A 287 -1.15 4.71 16.17
C ARG A 287 -1.95 3.48 16.58
N PHE A 288 -2.30 3.37 17.85
CA PHE A 288 -3.11 2.31 18.43
C PHE A 288 -4.48 2.86 18.78
N CYS A 289 -5.51 2.28 18.16
CA CYS A 289 -6.91 2.65 18.38
C CYS A 289 -7.62 1.50 19.08
N PHE A 290 -8.45 1.82 20.09
CA PHE A 290 -9.12 0.84 20.92
C PHE A 290 -10.64 1.01 20.82
N PHE A 291 -11.35 -0.12 20.89
CA PHE A 291 -12.81 -0.18 20.80
C PHE A 291 -13.34 -1.03 21.93
N ASP A 292 -14.19 -0.48 22.78
CA ASP A 292 -14.87 -1.22 23.86
C ASP A 292 -15.83 -2.27 23.29
N LYS A 293 -16.44 -1.92 22.16
CA LYS A 293 -17.21 -2.82 21.29
C LYS A 293 -16.79 -2.56 19.86
N GLY A 294 -16.23 -3.55 19.19
CA GLY A 294 -15.74 -3.40 17.84
C GLY A 294 -15.47 -4.74 17.17
N ASN A 295 -15.39 -4.68 15.86
CA ASN A 295 -15.06 -5.82 14.98
C ASN A 295 -14.26 -5.30 13.78
N TYR A 296 -14.01 -6.16 12.81
CA TYR A 296 -13.28 -5.77 11.59
C TYR A 296 -13.93 -4.61 10.82
N VAL A 297 -15.27 -4.47 10.86
CA VAL A 297 -15.95 -3.34 10.22
C VAL A 297 -15.64 -2.04 10.95
N SER A 298 -15.71 -2.03 12.29
CA SER A 298 -15.36 -0.85 13.11
C SER A 298 -13.94 -0.39 12.86
N MET A 299 -13.00 -1.34 12.77
CA MET A 299 -11.59 -1.06 12.49
C MET A 299 -11.40 -0.53 11.07
N ALA A 300 -12.05 -1.12 10.06
CA ALA A 300 -12.01 -0.62 8.69
C ALA A 300 -12.58 0.80 8.58
N LYS A 301 -13.67 1.11 9.31
CA LYS A 301 -14.24 2.46 9.34
C LYS A 301 -13.33 3.47 10.04
N ARG A 302 -12.64 3.08 11.10
CA ARG A 302 -11.60 3.94 11.71
C ARG A 302 -10.44 4.20 10.74
N TYR A 303 -10.01 3.17 10.00
CA TYR A 303 -9.00 3.37 8.97
C TYR A 303 -9.49 4.26 7.82
N ARG A 304 -10.75 4.12 7.39
CA ARG A 304 -11.35 5.04 6.41
C ARG A 304 -11.28 6.49 6.89
N GLN A 305 -11.60 6.73 8.17
CA GLN A 305 -11.47 8.06 8.75
C GLN A 305 -10.03 8.57 8.70
N TYR A 306 -9.05 7.73 9.07
CA TYR A 306 -7.62 8.05 8.94
C TYR A 306 -7.22 8.35 7.48
N ALA A 307 -7.70 7.56 6.53
CA ALA A 307 -7.42 7.77 5.11
C ALA A 307 -7.99 9.10 4.59
N ILE A 308 -9.15 9.52 5.10
CA ILE A 308 -9.72 10.84 4.80
C ILE A 308 -8.85 11.96 5.42
N GLU A 309 -8.48 11.83 6.69
CA GLU A 309 -7.67 12.80 7.43
C GLU A 309 -6.26 12.96 6.84
N SER A 310 -5.66 11.87 6.37
CA SER A 310 -4.31 11.85 5.78
C SER A 310 -4.28 12.16 4.27
N GLY A 311 -5.44 12.33 3.62
CA GLY A 311 -5.55 12.60 2.19
C GLY A 311 -5.34 11.36 1.29
N LEU A 312 -5.30 10.16 1.86
CA LEU A 312 -5.26 8.90 1.10
C LEU A 312 -6.61 8.57 0.44
N PHE A 313 -7.70 9.07 1.01
CA PHE A 313 -9.04 8.87 0.47
C PHE A 313 -9.47 10.04 -0.40
N VAL A 314 -9.62 9.80 -1.70
CA VAL A 314 -10.23 10.74 -2.65
C VAL A 314 -11.47 10.12 -3.23
N PRO A 315 -12.68 10.66 -2.94
CA PRO A 315 -13.94 10.10 -3.46
C PRO A 315 -13.94 10.00 -4.98
N LEU A 316 -14.47 8.92 -5.53
CA LEU A 316 -14.59 8.71 -6.97
C LEU A 316 -15.41 9.83 -7.63
N LYS A 317 -16.45 10.34 -6.94
CA LYS A 317 -17.23 11.49 -7.42
C LYS A 317 -16.38 12.75 -7.64
N ASN A 318 -15.37 12.98 -6.79
CA ASN A 318 -14.45 14.12 -6.92
C ASN A 318 -13.49 13.89 -8.10
N LYS A 319 -13.02 12.64 -8.30
CA LYS A 319 -12.18 12.29 -9.46
C LYS A 319 -12.95 12.54 -10.76
N VAL A 320 -14.21 12.13 -10.84
CA VAL A 320 -15.09 12.38 -12.01
C VAL A 320 -15.35 13.87 -12.21
N ALA A 321 -15.52 14.65 -11.14
CA ALA A 321 -15.73 16.09 -11.24
C ALA A 321 -14.51 16.83 -11.83
N ILE A 322 -13.30 16.36 -11.46
CA ILE A 322 -12.03 16.94 -11.96
C ILE A 322 -11.72 16.41 -13.37
N GLN A 323 -11.98 15.13 -13.63
CA GLN A 323 -11.65 14.40 -14.85
C GLN A 323 -12.88 13.62 -15.33
N PRO A 324 -13.77 14.24 -16.14
CA PRO A 324 -15.02 13.63 -16.56
C PRO A 324 -14.87 12.29 -17.30
N GLU A 325 -13.73 12.03 -17.94
CA GLU A 325 -13.41 10.78 -18.63
C GLU A 325 -13.47 9.57 -17.68
N VAL A 326 -13.15 9.74 -16.39
CA VAL A 326 -13.28 8.70 -15.38
C VAL A 326 -14.72 8.21 -15.25
N GLY A 327 -15.70 9.10 -15.43
CA GLY A 327 -17.12 8.75 -15.44
C GLY A 327 -17.51 7.74 -16.51
N ALA A 328 -16.75 7.69 -17.61
CA ALA A 328 -16.99 6.71 -18.67
C ALA A 328 -16.68 5.27 -18.25
N LEU A 329 -15.87 5.06 -17.19
CA LEU A 329 -15.59 3.72 -16.66
C LEU A 329 -16.73 3.13 -15.86
N ILE A 330 -17.60 3.94 -15.27
CA ILE A 330 -18.64 3.46 -14.35
C ILE A 330 -19.60 2.51 -15.05
N GLY A 331 -19.64 1.26 -14.60
CA GLY A 331 -20.37 0.19 -15.23
C GLY A 331 -19.84 -0.24 -16.60
N THR A 332 -18.63 0.19 -16.99
CA THR A 332 -18.01 -0.18 -18.26
C THR A 332 -17.09 -1.39 -18.05
N PRO A 333 -17.35 -2.54 -18.67
CA PRO A 333 -16.49 -3.71 -18.57
C PRO A 333 -15.10 -3.43 -19.13
N ILE A 334 -14.11 -4.10 -18.56
CA ILE A 334 -12.70 -4.02 -18.98
C ILE A 334 -12.27 -5.36 -19.56
N VAL A 335 -11.54 -5.36 -20.69
CA VAL A 335 -10.86 -6.54 -21.20
C VAL A 335 -9.35 -6.33 -21.26
N ARG A 336 -8.59 -7.31 -20.78
CA ARG A 336 -7.16 -7.41 -21.08
C ARG A 336 -6.97 -8.20 -22.37
N SER A 337 -6.52 -7.54 -23.44
CA SER A 337 -6.40 -8.10 -24.78
C SER A 337 -4.96 -8.14 -25.25
N GLY A 338 -4.43 -9.35 -25.50
CA GLY A 338 -3.05 -9.56 -25.93
C GLY A 338 -2.86 -9.47 -27.44
N ILE A 339 -1.73 -8.89 -27.85
CA ILE A 339 -1.28 -8.79 -29.24
C ILE A 339 -0.17 -9.80 -29.52
N LEU A 340 1.00 -9.63 -28.91
CA LEU A 340 2.17 -10.48 -29.11
C LEU A 340 2.64 -11.01 -27.75
N THR A 341 2.76 -12.33 -27.64
CA THR A 341 3.54 -13.03 -26.62
C THR A 341 4.78 -13.56 -27.28
N ASN A 342 5.94 -13.28 -26.74
CA ASN A 342 7.22 -13.74 -27.25
C ASN A 342 8.20 -13.88 -26.07
N TYR A 343 8.11 -15.01 -25.36
CA TYR A 343 8.90 -15.22 -24.15
C TYR A 343 10.40 -15.32 -24.46
N ASN A 344 11.22 -14.73 -23.60
CA ASN A 344 12.65 -14.85 -23.67
C ASN A 344 13.07 -16.26 -23.21
N PRO A 345 14.03 -16.94 -23.88
CA PRO A 345 14.56 -18.22 -23.41
C PRO A 345 15.09 -18.22 -21.98
N GLU A 346 15.61 -17.08 -21.51
CA GLU A 346 16.05 -16.89 -20.12
C GLU A 346 14.90 -16.47 -19.18
N GLY A 347 13.72 -16.21 -19.71
CA GLY A 347 12.58 -15.69 -18.96
C GLY A 347 11.89 -16.73 -18.09
N ALA A 348 11.24 -16.28 -17.04
CA ALA A 348 10.59 -17.11 -16.03
C ALA A 348 9.49 -18.04 -16.61
N ARG A 349 8.83 -17.63 -17.71
CA ARG A 349 7.75 -18.41 -18.35
C ARG A 349 8.20 -19.36 -19.46
N TRP A 350 9.43 -19.29 -19.92
CA TRP A 350 9.92 -20.10 -21.03
C TRP A 350 9.71 -21.61 -20.85
N ASN A 351 10.04 -22.11 -19.66
CA ASN A 351 9.89 -23.54 -19.34
C ASN A 351 8.50 -23.88 -18.76
N ARG A 352 7.78 -22.89 -18.27
CA ARG A 352 6.50 -23.07 -17.60
C ARG A 352 5.33 -23.19 -18.57
N ASP A 353 5.43 -22.53 -19.73
CA ASP A 353 4.38 -22.47 -20.75
C ASP A 353 4.94 -22.67 -22.16
N PRO A 354 5.43 -23.91 -22.49
CA PRO A 354 6.13 -24.19 -23.74
C PRO A 354 5.27 -23.99 -24.99
N ASP A 355 3.95 -24.18 -24.88
CA ASP A 355 3.03 -24.07 -26.02
C ASP A 355 2.65 -22.61 -26.34
N SER A 356 2.93 -21.70 -25.40
CA SER A 356 2.62 -20.28 -25.54
C SER A 356 3.85 -19.37 -25.68
N ARG A 357 5.03 -19.95 -25.99
CA ARG A 357 6.28 -19.19 -26.11
C ARG A 357 6.23 -18.07 -27.14
N HIS A 358 5.52 -18.29 -28.22
CA HIS A 358 5.26 -17.28 -29.24
C HIS A 358 3.84 -17.38 -29.75
N SER A 359 3.11 -16.28 -29.69
CA SER A 359 1.79 -16.17 -30.29
C SER A 359 1.51 -14.72 -30.67
N VAL A 360 0.98 -14.52 -31.86
CA VAL A 360 0.63 -13.20 -32.37
C VAL A 360 -0.83 -13.17 -32.82
N VAL A 361 -1.52 -12.10 -32.46
CA VAL A 361 -2.82 -11.72 -33.04
C VAL A 361 -2.66 -10.32 -33.59
N SER A 362 -2.86 -10.16 -34.89
CA SER A 362 -2.66 -8.85 -35.54
C SER A 362 -3.64 -7.79 -35.00
N PHE A 363 -3.23 -6.53 -35.04
CA PHE A 363 -4.09 -5.40 -34.67
C PHE A 363 -5.38 -5.39 -35.49
N ASP A 364 -5.33 -5.80 -36.76
CA ASP A 364 -6.51 -5.88 -37.63
C ASP A 364 -7.46 -7.01 -37.25
N GLU A 365 -6.93 -8.15 -36.78
CA GLU A 365 -7.77 -9.23 -36.25
C GLU A 365 -8.47 -8.80 -34.97
N LYS A 366 -7.80 -8.08 -34.07
CA LYS A 366 -8.40 -7.50 -32.88
C LYS A 366 -9.47 -6.47 -33.23
N ALA A 367 -9.23 -5.64 -34.22
CA ALA A 367 -10.25 -4.71 -34.70
C ALA A 367 -11.52 -5.42 -35.18
N ARG A 368 -11.37 -6.55 -35.94
CA ARG A 368 -12.52 -7.38 -36.36
C ARG A 368 -13.19 -8.07 -35.14
N GLU A 369 -12.42 -8.53 -34.16
CA GLU A 369 -12.96 -9.15 -32.93
C GLU A 369 -13.85 -8.16 -32.18
N PHE A 370 -13.38 -6.93 -31.95
CA PHE A 370 -14.14 -5.92 -31.22
C PHE A 370 -15.40 -5.46 -31.95
N ARG A 371 -15.40 -5.43 -33.30
CA ARG A 371 -16.64 -5.21 -34.09
C ARG A 371 -17.65 -6.31 -33.84
N ARG A 372 -17.22 -7.60 -33.90
CA ARG A 372 -18.12 -8.73 -33.58
C ARG A 372 -18.70 -8.66 -32.17
N TRP A 373 -17.91 -8.23 -31.18
CA TRP A 373 -18.42 -8.05 -29.81
C TRP A 373 -19.44 -6.92 -29.71
N LYS A 374 -19.23 -5.83 -30.44
CA LYS A 374 -20.19 -4.74 -30.53
C LYS A 374 -21.52 -5.20 -31.14
N ASP A 375 -21.42 -5.96 -32.22
CA ASP A 375 -22.59 -6.52 -32.94
C ASP A 375 -23.33 -7.56 -32.08
N ALA A 376 -22.60 -8.32 -31.24
CA ALA A 376 -23.17 -9.24 -30.26
C ALA A 376 -23.86 -8.55 -29.07
N GLY A 377 -23.75 -7.23 -28.95
CA GLY A 377 -24.44 -6.44 -27.91
C GLY A 377 -23.57 -5.85 -26.82
N LEU A 378 -22.26 -6.00 -26.85
CA LEU A 378 -21.35 -5.37 -25.88
C LEU A 378 -21.24 -3.86 -26.21
N LYS A 379 -22.12 -3.07 -25.59
CA LYS A 379 -22.30 -1.65 -25.98
C LYS A 379 -21.12 -0.75 -25.58
N LYS A 380 -20.50 -1.01 -24.43
CA LYS A 380 -19.35 -0.27 -23.87
C LYS A 380 -18.24 -1.24 -23.54
N LEU A 381 -17.00 -0.81 -23.68
CA LEU A 381 -15.82 -1.60 -23.33
C LEU A 381 -14.62 -0.67 -23.14
N MET A 382 -13.79 -0.98 -22.17
CA MET A 382 -12.43 -0.49 -22.08
C MET A 382 -11.47 -1.63 -22.43
N VAL A 383 -10.62 -1.42 -23.40
CA VAL A 383 -9.60 -2.38 -23.82
C VAL A 383 -8.28 -1.99 -23.21
N VAL A 384 -7.71 -2.83 -22.32
CA VAL A 384 -6.32 -2.73 -21.90
C VAL A 384 -5.49 -3.62 -22.81
N LEU A 385 -4.77 -3.00 -23.73
CA LEU A 385 -3.99 -3.70 -24.74
C LEU A 385 -2.65 -4.14 -24.14
N THR A 386 -2.40 -5.44 -24.10
CA THR A 386 -1.13 -6.03 -23.63
C THR A 386 -0.33 -6.58 -24.81
N GLY A 387 1.00 -6.71 -24.67
CA GLY A 387 1.85 -7.25 -25.74
C GLY A 387 1.87 -6.41 -27.03
N TRP A 388 1.48 -5.15 -26.94
CA TRP A 388 1.55 -4.20 -28.07
C TRP A 388 2.98 -3.74 -28.40
N PRO A 389 3.99 -3.80 -27.47
CA PRO A 389 5.36 -3.40 -27.72
C PRO A 389 6.04 -4.23 -28.82
N LYS A 390 7.17 -3.73 -29.32
CA LYS A 390 7.99 -4.26 -30.40
C LYS A 390 8.27 -5.77 -30.30
N LEU A 391 8.66 -6.26 -29.13
CA LEU A 391 8.96 -7.67 -28.88
C LEU A 391 7.87 -8.40 -28.07
N GLY A 392 6.72 -7.74 -27.84
CA GLY A 392 5.60 -8.33 -27.13
C GLY A 392 5.58 -8.03 -25.63
N TYR A 393 4.78 -8.82 -24.92
CA TYR A 393 4.53 -8.65 -23.49
C TYR A 393 5.80 -8.80 -22.65
N ASP A 394 6.03 -7.85 -21.74
CA ASP A 394 7.16 -7.82 -20.80
C ASP A 394 8.54 -7.97 -21.45
N ARG A 395 8.76 -7.34 -22.62
CA ARG A 395 10.03 -7.37 -23.32
C ARG A 395 10.62 -5.97 -23.53
N GLN A 396 11.92 -5.83 -23.32
CA GLN A 396 12.75 -4.65 -23.59
C GLN A 396 12.26 -3.34 -22.92
N HIS A 397 11.52 -3.42 -21.81
CA HIS A 397 11.19 -2.20 -21.08
C HIS A 397 12.48 -1.44 -20.67
N PRO A 398 12.48 -0.10 -20.75
CA PRO A 398 11.36 0.76 -21.17
C PRO A 398 11.31 1.11 -22.66
N ASP A 399 12.15 0.49 -23.51
CA ASP A 399 12.26 0.76 -24.95
C ASP A 399 11.27 -0.08 -25.78
N VAL A 400 9.98 0.21 -25.60
CA VAL A 400 8.87 -0.61 -26.10
C VAL A 400 8.50 -0.37 -27.58
N LEU A 401 9.00 0.70 -28.19
CA LEU A 401 8.65 1.10 -29.56
C LEU A 401 9.57 0.52 -30.64
N PRO A 402 9.06 0.33 -31.87
CA PRO A 402 7.70 0.58 -32.37
C PRO A 402 6.68 -0.43 -31.84
N PRO A 403 5.37 -0.24 -32.05
CA PRO A 403 4.37 -1.29 -31.83
C PRO A 403 4.74 -2.56 -32.63
N ALA A 404 4.36 -3.73 -32.10
CA ALA A 404 4.71 -5.05 -32.61
C ALA A 404 4.67 -5.13 -34.15
N PRO A 405 5.82 -5.21 -34.85
CA PRO A 405 5.85 -5.24 -36.33
C PRO A 405 5.11 -6.44 -36.90
N GLU A 406 5.26 -7.63 -36.25
CA GLU A 406 4.56 -8.88 -36.64
C GLU A 406 3.04 -8.74 -36.59
N ALA A 407 2.51 -7.86 -35.71
CA ALA A 407 1.09 -7.63 -35.58
C ALA A 407 0.56 -6.51 -36.51
N GLY A 408 1.43 -5.88 -37.31
CA GLY A 408 1.07 -4.80 -38.22
C GLY A 408 1.64 -3.42 -37.90
N GLY A 409 2.49 -3.33 -36.85
CA GLY A 409 3.26 -2.12 -36.50
C GLY A 409 2.39 -0.87 -36.29
N TRP A 410 2.97 0.29 -36.60
CA TRP A 410 2.30 1.60 -36.45
C TRP A 410 0.97 1.68 -37.15
N GLN A 411 0.89 1.25 -38.40
CA GLN A 411 -0.35 1.33 -39.20
C GLN A 411 -1.44 0.43 -38.64
N GLY A 412 -1.09 -0.81 -38.26
CA GLY A 412 -2.05 -1.74 -37.66
C GLY A 412 -2.60 -1.20 -36.32
N MET A 413 -1.74 -0.71 -35.45
CA MET A 413 -2.14 -0.15 -34.16
C MET A 413 -3.01 1.11 -34.33
N ARG A 414 -2.70 1.97 -35.31
CA ARG A 414 -3.54 3.12 -35.63
C ARG A 414 -4.94 2.70 -36.10
N ARG A 415 -5.04 1.74 -37.04
CA ARG A 415 -6.35 1.22 -37.49
C ARG A 415 -7.16 0.60 -36.34
N LEU A 416 -6.52 -0.10 -35.41
CA LEU A 416 -7.17 -0.60 -34.21
C LEU A 416 -7.69 0.56 -33.33
N SER A 417 -6.85 1.56 -33.05
CA SER A 417 -7.22 2.74 -32.27
C SER A 417 -8.42 3.46 -32.87
N ASP A 418 -8.42 3.69 -34.22
CA ASP A 418 -9.52 4.32 -34.93
C ASP A 418 -10.79 3.46 -34.90
N THR A 419 -10.65 2.13 -34.97
CA THR A 419 -11.77 1.19 -34.82
C THR A 419 -12.39 1.28 -33.45
N LEU A 420 -11.61 1.20 -32.37
CA LEU A 420 -12.12 1.28 -30.99
C LEU A 420 -12.87 2.61 -30.78
N ARG A 421 -12.31 3.72 -31.26
CA ARG A 421 -12.95 5.03 -31.18
C ARG A 421 -14.28 5.04 -31.91
N SER A 422 -14.36 4.48 -33.15
CA SER A 422 -15.59 4.41 -33.92
C SER A 422 -16.68 3.56 -33.27
N LEU A 423 -16.29 2.55 -32.49
CA LEU A 423 -17.19 1.70 -31.69
C LEU A 423 -17.63 2.36 -30.37
N GLY A 424 -17.04 3.51 -30.01
CA GLY A 424 -17.23 4.14 -28.69
C GLY A 424 -16.59 3.33 -27.56
N TYR A 425 -15.54 2.57 -27.85
CA TYR A 425 -14.72 1.84 -26.87
C TYR A 425 -13.51 2.67 -26.48
N LEU A 426 -13.04 2.48 -25.23
CA LEU A 426 -11.85 3.14 -24.71
C LEU A 426 -10.62 2.28 -24.99
N LEU A 427 -9.53 2.91 -25.41
CA LEU A 427 -8.22 2.29 -25.56
C LEU A 427 -7.33 2.65 -24.37
N GLY A 428 -6.91 1.67 -23.60
CA GLY A 428 -5.85 1.77 -22.61
C GLY A 428 -4.65 0.90 -23.01
N LEU A 429 -3.46 1.31 -22.61
CA LEU A 429 -2.25 0.55 -22.82
C LEU A 429 -1.75 -0.02 -21.50
N HIS A 430 -1.31 -1.27 -21.52
CA HIS A 430 -0.52 -1.87 -20.46
C HIS A 430 0.90 -1.34 -20.58
N ASP A 431 1.36 -0.64 -19.57
CA ASP A 431 2.66 0.01 -19.50
C ASP A 431 3.42 -0.43 -18.25
N GLN A 432 4.74 -0.43 -18.35
CA GLN A 432 5.64 -0.76 -17.27
C GLN A 432 6.97 -0.01 -17.46
N TYR A 433 7.47 0.66 -16.43
CA TYR A 433 8.69 1.49 -16.47
C TYR A 433 9.67 1.15 -15.33
N ARG A 434 9.40 0.11 -14.54
CA ARG A 434 10.27 -0.33 -13.46
C ARG A 434 11.32 -1.33 -13.94
N ASP A 435 10.89 -2.36 -14.67
CA ASP A 435 11.80 -3.37 -15.21
C ASP A 435 12.69 -2.76 -16.28
N TYR A 436 13.96 -3.06 -16.19
CA TYR A 436 14.98 -2.50 -17.06
C TYR A 436 15.77 -3.66 -17.65
N TYR A 437 15.31 -4.16 -18.78
CA TYR A 437 15.88 -5.34 -19.42
C TYR A 437 17.25 -5.05 -20.01
N THR A 438 18.19 -6.01 -19.84
CA THR A 438 19.57 -5.83 -20.29
C THR A 438 19.71 -5.81 -21.82
N ASP A 439 18.71 -6.31 -22.56
CA ASP A 439 18.61 -6.24 -24.02
C ASP A 439 17.89 -4.98 -24.52
N ALA A 440 17.46 -4.08 -23.63
CA ALA A 440 16.89 -2.81 -24.01
C ALA A 440 17.97 -1.86 -24.55
N PRO A 441 17.74 -1.15 -25.69
CA PRO A 441 18.73 -0.24 -26.28
C PRO A 441 19.23 0.85 -25.35
N SER A 442 18.43 1.27 -24.38
CA SER A 442 18.81 2.28 -23.38
C SER A 442 19.49 1.70 -22.14
N PHE A 443 19.70 0.37 -22.09
CA PHE A 443 20.24 -0.24 -20.87
C PHE A 443 21.64 0.27 -20.55
N ASP A 444 21.78 0.81 -19.35
CA ASP A 444 23.07 1.22 -18.78
C ASP A 444 23.00 0.94 -17.26
N THR A 445 24.02 0.26 -16.74
CA THR A 445 24.11 -0.03 -15.30
C THR A 445 24.15 1.23 -14.43
N GLN A 446 24.57 2.37 -14.97
CA GLN A 446 24.52 3.64 -14.24
C GLN A 446 23.11 4.14 -13.98
N PHE A 447 22.13 3.72 -14.78
CA PHE A 447 20.72 4.06 -14.67
C PHE A 447 19.88 3.01 -13.93
N ALA A 448 20.47 1.84 -13.70
CA ALA A 448 19.91 0.79 -12.90
C ALA A 448 20.02 1.13 -11.41
N ILE A 449 19.09 0.64 -10.58
CA ILE A 449 19.20 0.76 -9.13
C ILE A 449 20.39 -0.08 -8.62
N HIS A 450 21.00 0.40 -7.54
CA HIS A 450 22.11 -0.25 -6.87
C HIS A 450 21.72 -0.61 -5.44
N GLU A 451 22.12 -1.79 -5.00
CA GLU A 451 21.99 -2.23 -3.62
C GLU A 451 23.23 -1.88 -2.80
N ALA A 452 23.08 -1.79 -1.47
CA ALA A 452 24.20 -1.50 -0.57
C ALA A 452 25.23 -2.62 -0.53
N SER A 453 24.78 -3.87 -0.61
CA SER A 453 25.64 -5.07 -0.69
C SER A 453 24.88 -6.24 -1.31
N ALA A 454 25.63 -7.24 -1.81
CA ALA A 454 25.04 -8.47 -2.35
C ALA A 454 24.42 -9.39 -1.27
N ASP A 455 24.77 -9.21 -0.01
CA ASP A 455 24.33 -10.06 1.09
C ASP A 455 22.96 -9.62 1.69
N ARG A 456 22.40 -8.51 1.23
CA ARG A 456 21.03 -8.14 1.61
C ARG A 456 20.03 -9.14 1.03
N PRO A 457 19.05 -9.61 1.84
CA PRO A 457 17.99 -10.48 1.31
C PRO A 457 17.28 -9.78 0.16
N PRO A 458 16.95 -10.50 -0.93
CA PRO A 458 16.22 -9.92 -2.04
C PRO A 458 14.88 -9.33 -1.56
N SER A 459 14.44 -8.28 -2.21
CA SER A 459 13.01 -7.95 -2.19
C SER A 459 12.21 -9.19 -2.62
N VAL A 460 10.96 -9.29 -2.24
CA VAL A 460 10.03 -10.43 -2.28
C VAL A 460 10.04 -11.33 -3.51
N PHE A 461 10.60 -10.90 -4.61
CA PHE A 461 10.75 -11.73 -5.79
C PHE A 461 12.11 -12.46 -5.73
N PRO A 462 12.12 -13.81 -5.66
CA PRO A 462 13.36 -14.57 -5.69
C PRO A 462 14.03 -14.38 -7.05
N GLY A 463 14.96 -13.45 -7.10
CA GLY A 463 15.86 -13.26 -8.22
C GLY A 463 17.24 -13.79 -7.89
N THR A 464 17.95 -14.25 -8.89
CA THR A 464 19.37 -14.55 -8.75
C THR A 464 20.15 -13.25 -8.82
N ARG A 465 20.82 -12.89 -7.72
CA ARG A 465 21.72 -11.75 -7.69
C ARG A 465 22.99 -12.05 -8.48
N PHE A 466 23.34 -11.17 -9.39
CA PHE A 466 24.58 -11.23 -10.13
C PHE A 466 25.42 -9.98 -9.83
N GLY A 467 26.48 -10.16 -9.08
CA GLY A 467 27.46 -9.12 -8.80
C GLY A 467 28.57 -9.66 -7.91
N ASP A 468 29.74 -9.07 -7.99
CA ASP A 468 30.85 -9.43 -7.09
C ASP A 468 30.54 -8.87 -5.70
N SER A 469 30.15 -9.76 -4.77
CA SER A 469 29.70 -9.47 -3.43
C SER A 469 30.76 -8.85 -2.51
N LYS A 470 31.97 -8.64 -3.00
CA LYS A 470 33.12 -8.32 -2.15
C LYS A 470 33.45 -6.82 -2.07
N GLN A 471 32.87 -5.96 -2.89
CA GLN A 471 33.32 -4.56 -2.93
C GLN A 471 32.19 -3.53 -3.19
N GLY A 472 31.36 -3.24 -2.21
CA GLY A 472 30.57 -2.00 -2.22
C GLY A 472 29.20 -2.07 -2.93
N VAL A 473 28.72 -0.93 -3.36
CA VAL A 473 27.42 -0.75 -4.04
C VAL A 473 27.42 -1.40 -5.40
N ILE A 474 26.48 -2.31 -5.66
CA ILE A 474 26.40 -3.10 -6.89
C ILE A 474 25.07 -2.89 -7.61
N PRO A 475 25.03 -2.97 -8.96
CA PRO A 475 23.77 -2.99 -9.70
C PRO A 475 22.90 -4.18 -9.28
N TYR A 476 21.63 -3.93 -9.00
CA TYR A 476 20.64 -5.00 -8.81
C TYR A 476 20.41 -5.73 -10.14
N MET A 477 20.36 -7.05 -10.11
CA MET A 477 20.06 -7.85 -11.29
C MET A 477 19.13 -9.01 -10.93
N ASP A 478 18.18 -9.28 -11.83
CA ASP A 478 17.15 -10.31 -11.68
C ASP A 478 16.77 -10.92 -13.04
N TYR A 479 15.83 -11.85 -13.06
CA TYR A 479 15.22 -12.43 -14.26
C TYR A 479 13.70 -12.38 -14.18
N TRP A 480 13.08 -11.93 -15.24
CA TRP A 480 11.63 -11.96 -15.40
C TRP A 480 11.26 -12.46 -16.81
N ASP A 481 10.01 -12.30 -17.23
CA ASP A 481 9.50 -12.83 -18.52
C ASP A 481 10.29 -12.36 -19.75
N GLY A 482 10.82 -11.15 -19.74
CA GLY A 482 11.68 -10.59 -20.78
C GLY A 482 13.15 -11.04 -20.75
N GLY A 483 13.56 -11.84 -19.78
CA GLY A 483 14.94 -12.29 -19.59
C GLY A 483 15.64 -11.57 -18.45
N LYS A 484 16.95 -11.40 -18.57
CA LYS A 484 17.80 -10.73 -17.58
C LYS A 484 17.45 -9.24 -17.50
N MET A 485 17.28 -8.73 -16.29
CA MET A 485 16.90 -7.35 -16.06
C MET A 485 17.48 -6.77 -14.77
N SER A 486 17.37 -5.47 -14.64
CA SER A 486 17.48 -4.69 -13.41
C SER A 486 16.18 -3.91 -13.19
N TYR A 487 16.19 -2.95 -12.26
CA TYR A 487 15.15 -1.94 -12.15
C TYR A 487 15.71 -0.57 -12.53
N LEU A 488 14.92 0.21 -13.27
CA LEU A 488 15.29 1.56 -13.70
C LEU A 488 15.17 2.52 -12.50
N ASN A 489 16.17 3.41 -12.33
CA ASN A 489 16.06 4.46 -11.32
C ASN A 489 14.78 5.29 -11.52
N GLY A 490 14.02 5.51 -10.46
CA GLY A 490 12.71 6.17 -10.49
C GLY A 490 12.69 7.53 -11.19
N ARG A 491 13.79 8.30 -11.10
CA ARG A 491 13.89 9.63 -11.73
C ARG A 491 13.86 9.60 -13.25
N LEU A 492 14.17 8.47 -13.86
CA LEU A 492 14.25 8.32 -15.32
C LEU A 492 12.94 7.82 -15.93
N MET A 493 12.10 7.14 -15.14
CA MET A 493 10.88 6.46 -15.60
C MET A 493 9.93 7.40 -16.36
N LEU A 494 9.68 8.60 -15.84
CA LEU A 494 8.79 9.59 -16.47
C LEU A 494 9.32 10.08 -17.83
N GLY A 495 10.64 10.18 -17.99
CA GLY A 495 11.26 10.55 -19.26
C GLY A 495 10.96 9.53 -20.36
N HIS A 496 11.10 8.25 -20.05
CA HIS A 496 10.76 7.15 -20.97
C HIS A 496 9.26 7.12 -21.29
N MET A 497 8.41 7.27 -20.29
CA MET A 497 6.96 7.34 -20.49
C MET A 497 6.58 8.46 -21.45
N LYS A 498 7.06 9.68 -21.22
CA LYS A 498 6.80 10.83 -22.09
C LYS A 498 7.26 10.60 -23.52
N LYS A 499 8.47 10.06 -23.70
CA LYS A 499 9.03 9.70 -25.01
C LYS A 499 8.11 8.71 -25.74
N ASN A 500 7.73 7.61 -25.08
CA ASN A 500 6.91 6.57 -25.68
C ASN A 500 5.52 7.10 -26.12
N TYR A 501 4.85 7.85 -25.24
CA TYR A 501 3.54 8.42 -25.56
C TYR A 501 3.61 9.51 -26.62
N GLN A 502 4.67 10.35 -26.66
CA GLN A 502 4.84 11.33 -27.72
C GLN A 502 4.90 10.66 -29.09
N TRP A 503 5.66 9.56 -29.22
CA TRP A 503 5.70 8.80 -30.49
C TRP A 503 4.35 8.20 -30.86
N LEU A 504 3.56 7.71 -29.89
CA LEU A 504 2.20 7.24 -30.15
C LEU A 504 1.33 8.36 -30.70
N PHE A 505 1.37 9.54 -30.10
CA PHE A 505 0.61 10.71 -30.53
C PHE A 505 1.04 11.20 -31.92
N ASP A 506 2.32 11.25 -32.21
CA ASP A 506 2.88 11.62 -33.51
C ASP A 506 2.40 10.67 -34.62
N HIS A 507 2.15 9.40 -34.29
CA HIS A 507 1.56 8.41 -35.20
C HIS A 507 0.03 8.35 -35.13
N GLN A 508 -0.61 9.35 -34.53
CA GLN A 508 -2.07 9.49 -34.41
C GLN A 508 -2.75 8.35 -33.64
N ILE A 509 -2.03 7.68 -32.75
CA ILE A 509 -2.56 6.73 -31.79
C ILE A 509 -2.83 7.49 -30.51
N GLN A 510 -4.10 7.51 -30.07
CA GLN A 510 -4.54 8.32 -28.92
C GLN A 510 -5.22 7.42 -27.86
N PRO A 511 -4.46 6.80 -26.97
CA PRO A 511 -5.01 6.10 -25.84
C PRO A 511 -5.74 7.08 -24.89
N GLN A 512 -6.82 6.62 -24.27
CA GLN A 512 -7.56 7.34 -23.24
C GLN A 512 -7.23 6.87 -21.85
N ALA A 513 -6.40 5.82 -21.73
CA ALA A 513 -6.00 5.26 -20.45
C ALA A 513 -4.57 4.68 -20.48
N SER A 514 -3.92 4.67 -19.32
CA SER A 514 -2.73 3.86 -19.04
C SER A 514 -3.02 2.91 -17.89
N TYR A 515 -2.64 1.65 -18.05
CA TYR A 515 -2.61 0.66 -16.99
C TYR A 515 -1.15 0.43 -16.60
N LEU A 516 -0.72 1.14 -15.55
CA LEU A 516 0.65 1.04 -15.03
C LEU A 516 0.79 -0.20 -14.16
N ASP A 517 1.43 -1.22 -14.73
CA ASP A 517 1.67 -2.49 -14.07
C ASP A 517 2.67 -2.37 -12.91
N VAL A 518 2.66 -3.27 -11.97
CA VAL A 518 3.49 -3.43 -10.78
C VAL A 518 3.53 -2.26 -9.79
N PHE A 519 3.48 -1.02 -10.22
CA PHE A 519 3.72 0.16 -9.36
C PHE A 519 2.82 0.28 -8.15
N GLY A 520 1.59 -0.22 -8.24
CA GLY A 520 0.59 -0.05 -7.19
C GLY A 520 0.90 -0.82 -5.90
N TYR A 521 1.64 -1.93 -5.97
CA TYR A 521 1.80 -2.84 -4.84
C TYR A 521 3.22 -3.35 -4.59
N VAL A 522 4.15 -3.17 -5.55
CA VAL A 522 5.54 -3.54 -5.30
C VAL A 522 6.20 -2.52 -4.37
N PRO A 523 7.13 -2.94 -3.51
CA PRO A 523 7.87 -2.02 -2.64
C PRO A 523 8.53 -0.90 -3.46
N PRO A 524 8.68 0.30 -2.89
CA PRO A 524 9.47 1.34 -3.53
C PRO A 524 10.93 0.94 -3.59
N ASP A 525 11.57 1.16 -4.75
CA ASP A 525 12.96 0.80 -4.98
C ASP A 525 13.91 1.86 -4.40
N GLU A 526 14.75 1.47 -3.45
CA GLU A 526 15.81 2.31 -2.93
C GLU A 526 17.06 2.19 -3.81
N ASP A 527 17.75 3.28 -4.08
CA ASP A 527 18.96 3.28 -4.92
C ASP A 527 20.18 3.82 -4.15
N PHE A 528 21.16 2.97 -3.94
CA PHE A 528 22.42 3.30 -3.27
C PHE A 528 23.49 3.85 -4.22
N ASN A 529 23.22 3.93 -5.54
CA ASN A 529 24.17 4.49 -6.50
C ASN A 529 24.58 5.92 -6.09
N PRO A 530 25.86 6.20 -5.84
CA PRO A 530 26.30 7.53 -5.38
C PRO A 530 25.90 8.67 -6.31
N GLN A 531 25.76 8.40 -7.61
CA GLN A 531 25.38 9.39 -8.63
C GLN A 531 23.86 9.62 -8.69
N ASN A 532 23.07 8.61 -8.30
CA ASN A 532 21.61 8.58 -8.49
C ASN A 532 20.84 8.19 -7.22
N ARG A 533 21.41 8.41 -6.04
CA ARG A 533 20.79 8.02 -4.75
C ARG A 533 19.32 8.41 -4.68
N LEU A 534 18.49 7.43 -4.27
CA LEU A 534 17.05 7.62 -4.15
C LEU A 534 16.53 6.84 -2.95
N THR A 535 15.87 7.53 -2.02
CA THR A 535 15.16 6.89 -0.89
C THR A 535 13.87 6.24 -1.36
N ARG A 536 13.28 5.34 -0.56
CA ARG A 536 11.96 4.74 -0.86
C ARG A 536 10.87 5.79 -0.99
N THR A 537 10.84 6.79 -0.11
CA THR A 537 9.93 7.96 -0.24
C THR A 537 10.17 8.71 -1.55
N GLY A 538 11.45 8.88 -1.93
CA GLY A 538 11.81 9.48 -3.22
C GLY A 538 11.28 8.68 -4.40
N ALA A 539 11.45 7.35 -4.38
CA ALA A 539 10.94 6.46 -5.42
C ALA A 539 9.40 6.49 -5.53
N LEU A 540 8.69 6.51 -4.40
CA LEU A 540 7.22 6.68 -4.40
C LEU A 540 6.82 8.02 -5.03
N ASN A 541 7.54 9.09 -4.74
CA ASN A 541 7.25 10.41 -5.33
C ASN A 541 7.49 10.42 -6.84
N GLU A 542 8.49 9.69 -7.34
CA GLU A 542 8.68 9.54 -8.79
C GLU A 542 7.54 8.71 -9.43
N ARG A 543 7.08 7.63 -8.78
CA ARG A 543 5.91 6.85 -9.23
C ARG A 543 4.64 7.72 -9.28
N LYS A 544 4.40 8.56 -8.28
CA LYS A 544 3.27 9.53 -8.28
C LYS A 544 3.29 10.46 -9.49
N LYS A 545 4.49 10.89 -9.94
CA LYS A 545 4.63 11.73 -11.14
C LYS A 545 4.19 11.01 -12.42
N LEU A 546 4.43 9.68 -12.54
CA LEU A 546 3.93 8.91 -13.68
C LEU A 546 2.40 8.90 -13.70
N TYR A 547 1.77 8.58 -12.56
CA TYR A 547 0.31 8.59 -12.46
C TYR A 547 -0.30 9.94 -12.77
N LEU A 548 0.28 11.03 -12.23
CA LEU A 548 -0.19 12.39 -12.48
C LEU A 548 -0.03 12.78 -13.95
N TRP A 549 1.07 12.41 -14.59
CA TRP A 549 1.27 12.67 -16.01
C TRP A 549 0.27 11.90 -16.87
N ALA A 550 0.08 10.60 -16.59
CA ALA A 550 -0.91 9.78 -17.29
C ALA A 550 -2.33 10.37 -17.12
N LYS A 551 -2.67 10.78 -15.91
CA LYS A 551 -3.96 11.43 -15.60
C LYS A 551 -4.17 12.69 -16.46
N ALA A 552 -3.18 13.56 -16.52
CA ALA A 552 -3.26 14.83 -17.23
C ALA A 552 -3.34 14.68 -18.77
N HIS A 553 -2.76 13.62 -19.35
CA HIS A 553 -2.62 13.48 -20.81
C HIS A 553 -3.55 12.40 -21.40
N LEU A 554 -3.99 11.43 -20.61
CA LEU A 554 -4.80 10.30 -21.07
C LEU A 554 -6.20 10.28 -20.42
N GLY A 555 -6.33 10.85 -19.24
CA GLY A 555 -7.60 10.97 -18.52
C GLY A 555 -7.86 9.85 -17.53
N ILE A 556 -7.65 8.59 -17.90
CA ILE A 556 -7.94 7.42 -17.06
C ILE A 556 -6.64 6.70 -16.69
N VAL A 557 -6.52 6.32 -15.42
CA VAL A 557 -5.32 5.63 -14.91
C VAL A 557 -5.72 4.39 -14.12
N GLY A 558 -5.10 3.28 -14.45
CA GLY A 558 -5.23 2.01 -13.73
C GLY A 558 -3.89 1.49 -13.24
N THR A 559 -3.94 0.50 -12.35
CA THR A 559 -2.76 -0.22 -11.87
C THR A 559 -3.08 -1.70 -11.61
N GLU A 560 -2.08 -2.55 -11.54
CA GLU A 560 -2.26 -3.99 -11.35
C GLU A 560 -2.98 -4.30 -10.04
N THR A 561 -2.49 -3.74 -8.95
CA THR A 561 -3.13 -3.80 -7.63
C THR A 561 -2.91 -2.47 -6.95
N ALA A 562 -3.94 -1.97 -6.30
CA ALA A 562 -3.84 -0.73 -5.55
C ALA A 562 -3.43 -1.00 -4.11
N CYS A 563 -2.44 -0.24 -3.63
CA CYS A 563 -2.28 0.07 -2.22
C CYS A 563 -2.85 1.46 -1.94
N ASP A 564 -3.11 1.77 -0.68
CA ASP A 564 -3.74 3.01 -0.23
C ASP A 564 -3.08 4.29 -0.77
N TRP A 565 -1.73 4.33 -0.85
CA TRP A 565 -1.01 5.48 -1.40
C TRP A 565 -1.33 5.78 -2.87
N THR A 566 -1.85 4.78 -3.62
CA THR A 566 -2.22 4.95 -5.04
C THR A 566 -3.61 5.54 -5.23
N VAL A 567 -4.50 5.38 -4.24
CA VAL A 567 -5.93 5.75 -4.37
C VAL A 567 -6.14 7.18 -4.85
N PRO A 568 -5.37 8.20 -4.43
CA PRO A 568 -5.53 9.57 -4.95
C PRO A 568 -5.23 9.70 -6.46
N TYR A 569 -4.47 8.77 -7.04
CA TYR A 569 -3.89 8.91 -8.38
C TYR A 569 -4.53 8.01 -9.43
N VAL A 570 -5.10 6.86 -9.03
CA VAL A 570 -5.65 5.85 -9.94
C VAL A 570 -7.17 5.78 -9.86
N ASP A 571 -7.81 5.31 -10.93
CA ASP A 571 -9.27 5.24 -11.08
C ASP A 571 -9.80 3.82 -10.99
N PHE A 572 -8.98 2.83 -11.40
CA PHE A 572 -9.33 1.42 -11.30
C PHE A 572 -8.11 0.56 -11.02
N SER A 573 -8.32 -0.60 -10.44
CA SER A 573 -7.27 -1.60 -10.24
C SER A 573 -7.81 -3.02 -10.37
N SER A 574 -6.91 -3.93 -10.74
CA SER A 574 -7.18 -5.36 -10.64
C SER A 574 -7.08 -5.81 -9.19
N PRO A 575 -7.90 -6.77 -8.75
CA PRO A 575 -7.82 -7.26 -7.39
C PRO A 575 -6.71 -8.30 -7.26
N LEU A 576 -6.03 -8.31 -6.12
CA LEU A 576 -5.38 -9.52 -5.62
C LEU A 576 -6.38 -10.31 -4.77
N ARG A 577 -6.24 -11.64 -4.72
CA ARG A 577 -7.08 -12.51 -3.88
C ARG A 577 -6.23 -13.09 -2.74
N ALA A 578 -6.74 -13.00 -1.52
CA ALA A 578 -6.18 -13.77 -0.42
C ALA A 578 -6.37 -15.26 -0.73
N ARG A 579 -5.31 -16.05 -0.56
CA ARG A 579 -5.32 -17.49 -0.89
C ARG A 579 -5.53 -18.38 0.34
N ASN A 580 -5.43 -17.81 1.54
CA ASN A 580 -5.53 -18.49 2.82
C ASN A 580 -6.17 -17.58 3.86
N GLY A 581 -6.75 -18.13 4.92
CA GLY A 581 -7.52 -17.38 5.91
C GLY A 581 -8.98 -17.14 5.50
N ILE A 582 -9.73 -16.46 6.36
CA ILE A 582 -11.12 -16.07 6.09
C ILE A 582 -11.07 -14.69 5.43
N THR A 583 -11.48 -14.61 4.16
CA THR A 583 -11.48 -13.33 3.43
C THR A 583 -12.56 -12.41 3.97
N VAL A 584 -12.23 -11.16 4.21
CA VAL A 584 -13.15 -10.07 4.59
C VAL A 584 -12.87 -8.84 3.73
N PRO A 585 -13.87 -8.07 3.31
CA PRO A 585 -13.72 -6.98 2.35
C PRO A 585 -13.20 -5.69 3.01
N LEU A 586 -12.05 -5.74 3.70
CA LEU A 586 -11.50 -4.58 4.39
C LEU A 586 -11.18 -3.43 3.43
N TRP A 587 -10.68 -3.76 2.23
CA TRP A 587 -10.42 -2.77 1.19
C TRP A 587 -11.70 -2.05 0.76
N ASP A 588 -12.75 -2.79 0.47
CA ASP A 588 -14.00 -2.22 -0.03
C ASP A 588 -14.76 -1.47 1.09
N LEU A 589 -14.65 -1.91 2.35
CA LEU A 589 -15.16 -1.16 3.51
C LEU A 589 -14.49 0.22 3.67
N VAL A 590 -13.26 0.39 3.17
CA VAL A 590 -12.51 1.65 3.24
C VAL A 590 -12.67 2.44 1.94
N TYR A 591 -12.48 1.83 0.76
CA TYR A 591 -12.22 2.53 -0.51
C TYR A 591 -13.23 2.24 -1.63
N HIS A 592 -14.37 1.58 -1.35
CA HIS A 592 -15.35 1.22 -2.37
C HIS A 592 -15.76 2.41 -3.26
N ASP A 593 -16.06 3.54 -2.65
CA ASP A 593 -16.50 4.78 -3.33
C ASP A 593 -15.33 5.73 -3.68
N ALA A 594 -14.09 5.21 -3.67
CA ALA A 594 -12.89 5.96 -4.05
C ALA A 594 -12.16 5.36 -5.26
N LEU A 595 -12.30 4.05 -5.51
CA LEU A 595 -11.59 3.33 -6.55
C LEU A 595 -12.44 2.19 -7.12
N LEU A 596 -12.47 2.06 -8.45
CA LEU A 596 -13.14 0.93 -9.11
C LEU A 596 -12.25 -0.32 -9.04
N THR A 597 -12.65 -1.31 -8.26
CA THR A 597 -11.99 -2.61 -8.22
C THR A 597 -12.62 -3.56 -9.22
N THR A 598 -11.81 -4.23 -10.04
CA THR A 598 -12.29 -5.11 -11.11
C THR A 598 -12.38 -6.56 -10.69
N TYR A 599 -13.32 -7.32 -11.28
CA TYR A 599 -13.55 -8.73 -10.99
C TYR A 599 -13.99 -9.48 -12.23
N ASN A 600 -13.75 -10.80 -12.27
CA ASN A 600 -14.32 -11.63 -13.30
C ASN A 600 -15.86 -11.59 -13.21
N PRO A 601 -16.59 -11.47 -14.33
CA PRO A 601 -18.06 -11.37 -14.32
C PRO A 601 -18.80 -12.55 -13.66
N ASP A 602 -18.19 -13.74 -13.62
CA ASP A 602 -18.72 -14.94 -12.93
C ASP A 602 -18.33 -15.02 -11.44
N ASP A 603 -17.51 -14.11 -10.95
CA ASP A 603 -17.04 -14.09 -9.57
C ASP A 603 -18.12 -13.52 -8.65
N LEU A 604 -18.71 -14.38 -7.81
CA LEU A 604 -19.69 -13.96 -6.79
C LEU A 604 -19.12 -12.91 -5.83
N TYR A 605 -17.83 -12.98 -5.52
CA TYR A 605 -17.17 -11.99 -4.67
C TYR A 605 -17.13 -10.61 -5.33
N GLY A 606 -17.04 -10.58 -6.66
CA GLY A 606 -17.17 -9.34 -7.42
C GLY A 606 -18.57 -8.72 -7.32
N LEU A 607 -19.60 -9.54 -7.27
CA LEU A 607 -20.97 -9.07 -7.02
C LEU A 607 -21.15 -8.62 -5.57
N LEU A 608 -20.61 -9.35 -4.59
CA LEU A 608 -20.65 -8.98 -3.17
C LEU A 608 -20.14 -7.57 -2.94
N ASN A 609 -19.08 -7.20 -3.65
CA ASN A 609 -18.39 -5.92 -3.51
C ASN A 609 -18.79 -4.90 -4.59
N ALA A 610 -19.84 -5.15 -5.38
CA ALA A 610 -20.31 -4.26 -6.45
C ALA A 610 -19.18 -3.83 -7.42
N GLY A 611 -18.24 -4.74 -7.70
CA GLY A 611 -17.06 -4.48 -8.51
C GLY A 611 -17.36 -4.23 -9.98
N LEU A 612 -16.35 -3.77 -10.71
CA LEU A 612 -16.39 -3.55 -12.15
C LEU A 612 -16.04 -4.84 -12.89
N PRO A 613 -16.81 -5.29 -13.92
CA PRO A 613 -16.49 -6.53 -14.62
C PRO A 613 -15.20 -6.40 -15.43
N GLN A 614 -14.27 -7.36 -15.23
CA GLN A 614 -13.06 -7.51 -16.04
C GLN A 614 -12.93 -8.93 -16.52
N PHE A 615 -12.72 -9.14 -17.79
CA PHE A 615 -12.54 -10.47 -18.38
C PHE A 615 -11.26 -10.58 -19.21
N GLY A 616 -10.78 -11.80 -19.41
CA GLY A 616 -9.55 -12.09 -20.13
C GLY A 616 -9.77 -12.30 -21.64
N ARG A 617 -8.66 -12.36 -22.37
CA ARG A 617 -8.62 -12.56 -23.81
C ARG A 617 -9.32 -13.82 -24.33
N ASN A 618 -9.45 -14.85 -23.48
CA ASN A 618 -10.05 -16.14 -23.86
C ASN A 618 -11.55 -16.22 -23.57
N THR A 619 -12.14 -15.14 -23.07
CA THR A 619 -13.57 -15.13 -22.78
C THR A 619 -14.37 -15.11 -24.07
N LYS A 620 -15.21 -16.10 -24.26
CA LYS A 620 -16.17 -16.12 -25.37
C LYS A 620 -17.29 -15.14 -25.05
N VAL A 621 -17.47 -14.13 -25.91
CA VAL A 621 -18.56 -13.16 -25.78
C VAL A 621 -19.80 -13.73 -26.47
N ASP A 622 -20.65 -14.37 -25.67
CA ASP A 622 -21.95 -14.92 -26.08
C ASP A 622 -23.06 -14.39 -25.15
N ALA A 623 -24.29 -14.80 -25.38
CA ALA A 623 -25.44 -14.32 -24.61
C ALA A 623 -25.31 -14.57 -23.10
N ALA A 624 -24.72 -15.69 -22.69
CA ALA A 624 -24.54 -16.02 -21.28
C ALA A 624 -23.48 -15.11 -20.62
N SER A 625 -22.32 -14.95 -21.24
CA SER A 625 -21.27 -14.07 -20.73
C SER A 625 -21.69 -12.60 -20.73
N LEU A 626 -22.44 -12.15 -21.76
CA LEU A 626 -23.01 -10.82 -21.80
C LEU A 626 -23.98 -10.55 -20.65
N ALA A 627 -24.82 -11.53 -20.30
CA ALA A 627 -25.75 -11.40 -19.17
C ALA A 627 -25.00 -11.22 -17.83
N LEU A 628 -23.91 -11.97 -17.60
CA LEU A 628 -23.07 -11.82 -16.40
C LEU A 628 -22.37 -10.46 -16.36
N ILE A 629 -21.78 -10.04 -17.48
CA ILE A 629 -21.13 -8.73 -17.63
C ILE A 629 -22.15 -7.62 -17.34
N GLU A 630 -23.33 -7.69 -17.95
CA GLU A 630 -24.36 -6.67 -17.79
C GLU A 630 -24.88 -6.60 -16.35
N ARG A 631 -25.11 -7.72 -15.70
CA ARG A 631 -25.54 -7.78 -14.29
C ARG A 631 -24.54 -7.06 -13.38
N MET A 632 -23.25 -7.38 -13.49
CA MET A 632 -22.20 -6.75 -12.66
C MET A 632 -22.05 -5.27 -13.03
N SER A 633 -22.11 -4.92 -14.32
CA SER A 633 -22.05 -3.53 -14.79
C SER A 633 -23.18 -2.66 -14.24
N ARG A 634 -24.42 -3.18 -14.20
CA ARG A 634 -25.58 -2.47 -13.63
C ARG A 634 -25.42 -2.25 -12.12
N LEU A 635 -24.96 -3.28 -11.40
CA LEU A 635 -24.68 -3.17 -9.97
C LEU A 635 -23.60 -2.13 -9.69
N ASN A 636 -22.46 -2.20 -10.40
CA ASN A 636 -21.40 -1.22 -10.29
C ASN A 636 -21.88 0.19 -10.63
N LYS A 637 -22.63 0.37 -11.70
CA LYS A 637 -23.17 1.67 -12.09
C LYS A 637 -24.04 2.28 -11.00
N ARG A 638 -24.79 1.48 -10.28
CA ARG A 638 -25.64 1.93 -9.17
C ARG A 638 -24.82 2.33 -7.95
N LEU A 639 -23.78 1.54 -7.61
CA LEU A 639 -23.11 1.62 -6.31
C LEU A 639 -21.71 2.25 -6.34
N ALA A 640 -21.13 2.57 -7.50
CA ALA A 640 -19.75 3.05 -7.61
C ALA A 640 -19.43 4.31 -6.77
N PHE A 641 -20.42 5.14 -6.49
CA PHE A 641 -20.26 6.34 -5.66
C PHE A 641 -20.76 6.18 -4.22
N THR A 642 -21.12 4.96 -3.83
CA THR A 642 -21.81 4.65 -2.58
C THR A 642 -20.85 3.96 -1.62
N GLU A 643 -20.79 4.39 -0.37
CA GLU A 643 -19.97 3.73 0.65
C GLU A 643 -20.49 2.31 0.94
N MET A 644 -19.59 1.33 1.05
CA MET A 644 -19.90 0.05 1.68
C MET A 644 -19.89 0.25 3.19
N THR A 645 -21.06 0.27 3.82
CA THR A 645 -21.20 0.63 5.24
C THR A 645 -21.02 -0.56 6.19
N ASN A 646 -21.35 -1.77 5.74
CA ASN A 646 -21.24 -2.97 6.57
C ASN A 646 -20.93 -4.23 5.74
N HIS A 647 -20.35 -5.19 6.42
CA HIS A 647 -20.22 -6.58 6.00
C HIS A 647 -20.43 -7.49 7.20
N GLU A 648 -21.11 -8.62 6.99
CA GLU A 648 -21.36 -9.61 8.04
C GLU A 648 -21.43 -11.03 7.48
N PHE A 649 -20.95 -11.99 8.26
CA PHE A 649 -21.24 -13.41 8.01
C PHE A 649 -22.58 -13.77 8.65
N LEU A 650 -23.44 -14.45 7.90
CA LEU A 650 -24.78 -14.83 8.33
C LEU A 650 -24.84 -16.21 8.98
N ASN A 651 -23.73 -16.93 9.00
CA ASN A 651 -23.56 -18.23 9.63
C ASN A 651 -22.13 -18.40 10.18
N THR A 652 -21.96 -19.39 11.04
CA THR A 652 -20.70 -19.62 11.77
C THR A 652 -19.63 -20.34 10.95
N ASP A 653 -19.98 -20.93 9.81
CA ASP A 653 -19.06 -21.59 8.89
C ASP A 653 -18.56 -20.67 7.75
N PHE A 654 -18.91 -19.37 7.82
CA PHE A 654 -18.49 -18.32 6.89
C PHE A 654 -18.90 -18.57 5.43
N THR A 655 -19.91 -19.40 5.19
CA THR A 655 -20.37 -19.75 3.83
C THR A 655 -21.53 -18.88 3.34
N ARG A 656 -22.09 -18.02 4.20
CA ARG A 656 -23.09 -17.03 3.83
C ARG A 656 -22.67 -15.68 4.38
N GLU A 657 -22.61 -14.68 3.50
CA GLU A 657 -22.19 -13.34 3.85
C GLU A 657 -23.03 -12.28 3.15
N ARG A 658 -23.05 -11.08 3.72
CA ARG A 658 -23.82 -9.95 3.22
C ARG A 658 -23.02 -8.66 3.34
N THR A 659 -23.00 -7.87 2.28
CA THR A 659 -22.57 -6.49 2.29
C THR A 659 -23.78 -5.55 2.31
N THR A 660 -23.61 -4.39 2.92
CA THR A 660 -24.62 -3.32 2.95
C THR A 660 -23.98 -2.02 2.49
N PHE A 661 -24.69 -1.29 1.64
CA PHE A 661 -24.27 0.00 1.11
C PHE A 661 -25.09 1.14 1.70
N GLU A 662 -24.56 2.36 1.63
CA GLU A 662 -25.16 3.58 2.21
C GLU A 662 -26.59 3.85 1.67
N ASP A 663 -26.88 3.52 0.42
CA ASP A 663 -28.21 3.66 -0.18
C ASP A 663 -29.25 2.59 0.28
N GLY A 664 -28.86 1.74 1.23
CA GLY A 664 -29.65 0.64 1.73
C GLY A 664 -29.61 -0.65 0.88
N THR A 665 -28.88 -0.63 -0.23
CA THR A 665 -28.69 -1.85 -1.04
C THR A 665 -27.90 -2.89 -0.25
N THR A 666 -28.40 -4.15 -0.30
CA THR A 666 -27.68 -5.29 0.25
C THR A 666 -27.38 -6.33 -0.82
N VAL A 667 -26.20 -6.94 -0.74
CA VAL A 667 -25.84 -8.09 -1.56
C VAL A 667 -25.51 -9.24 -0.64
N THR A 668 -26.26 -10.34 -0.77
CA THR A 668 -26.07 -11.57 0.03
C THR A 668 -25.60 -12.69 -0.86
N ILE A 669 -24.55 -13.39 -0.46
CA ILE A 669 -24.00 -14.56 -1.14
C ILE A 669 -24.17 -15.80 -0.27
N ASP A 670 -24.52 -16.90 -0.91
CA ASP A 670 -24.46 -18.26 -0.35
C ASP A 670 -23.47 -19.07 -1.21
N TRP A 671 -22.27 -19.30 -0.68
CA TRP A 671 -21.19 -19.98 -1.38
C TRP A 671 -21.50 -21.45 -1.70
N ASN A 672 -22.24 -22.13 -0.80
CA ASN A 672 -22.63 -23.52 -0.98
C ASN A 672 -23.62 -23.68 -2.14
N LYS A 673 -24.56 -22.74 -2.26
CA LYS A 673 -25.58 -22.75 -3.32
C LYS A 673 -25.10 -22.01 -4.58
N LYS A 674 -23.96 -21.33 -4.54
CA LYS A 674 -23.46 -20.43 -5.61
C LYS A 674 -24.52 -19.43 -6.03
N SER A 675 -25.26 -18.86 -5.07
CA SER A 675 -26.36 -17.94 -5.32
C SER A 675 -26.09 -16.56 -4.75
N VAL A 676 -26.68 -15.54 -5.39
CA VAL A 676 -26.61 -14.16 -4.96
C VAL A 676 -27.99 -13.53 -4.96
N ILE A 677 -28.29 -12.79 -3.90
CA ILE A 677 -29.53 -12.00 -3.72
C ILE A 677 -29.11 -10.55 -3.59
N ILE A 678 -29.66 -9.69 -4.44
CA ILE A 678 -29.47 -8.24 -4.40
C ILE A 678 -30.81 -7.61 -4.04
N ASN A 679 -30.83 -6.80 -2.98
CA ASN A 679 -32.05 -6.14 -2.52
C ASN A 679 -31.80 -4.62 -2.32
N PRO A 680 -32.62 -3.74 -2.93
CA PRO A 680 -33.65 -4.05 -3.92
C PRO A 680 -33.04 -4.60 -5.22
N GLU A 681 -33.83 -5.41 -5.94
CA GLU A 681 -33.42 -6.02 -7.19
C GLU A 681 -33.01 -4.96 -8.21
N ILE A 682 -31.95 -5.23 -8.97
CA ILE A 682 -31.48 -4.35 -10.04
C ILE A 682 -32.16 -4.76 -11.34
N LYS A 683 -33.06 -3.92 -11.79
CA LYS A 683 -33.78 -4.09 -13.07
C LYS A 683 -32.91 -3.78 -14.26
#